data_992594cc562bfdaaae3c8238c9f153be
#
_entry.id   992594cc562bfdaaae3c8238c9f153be
#
_cell.length_a   1.000
_cell.length_b   1.000
_cell.length_c   1.000
_cell.angle_alpha   90.00
_cell.angle_beta   90.00
_cell.angle_gamma   90.00
#
_symmetry.space_group_name_H-M   'P 1'
#
loop_
_entity.id
_entity.type
_entity.pdbx_description
1 polymer ?
#
loop_
_entity_poly.entity_id
_entity_poly.type
_entity_poly.pdbx_seq_one_letter_code
_entity_poly.pdbx_strand_id
1 'polypeptide(L)'
;MAQQSERDEKWIPTYCLSCNAGGPDLMKVHVVDGVAVGIGPNDDFAGIHPAEAKVCAKAQGMINKHYNPNRLKGPMKRTNPKKGVDEDPGFVDISWEEALDIWAKKMVEVRKEGLVDKNGYPTVVFAEGSDGACPSFYGTMGVIFGGLALALGMPPGIWGPVDISVAQGGGVKCYHTEHVFGEMWHKAFTCIQDTPLNHYTLVFGRSDSASGGVTGVYRQAQARERGNFKRVQVEPHLSVTGAVSDEWIPIKPETDHAFLYAMLHVILHEMDWHKVCDIEFLKTMTNSPYLVAPDGYFLRDSETQKPLVWDATDNSAKPFDGEVKDAALEGEFVAGGITVGPDGKVDSFEKVQAKPSFHLLIEHVKDFTPEWAARICDVPAATIRKQANAFVTEAMVGATINIDGVELPYRPTCVTLGKTQNNGWGGYQCVWASHVLQTLVGALEVPGGHLGNRVLFSGPMVKTNDGFMEYPFNPTDKEHWRFPAGRRDGCASICPLTGPFLGPLHLAWKWLVEPPENWPAPSMPEVFITYKINPVVSQFDTPIVLEVLKRMPFHVAFGYTMDETVWFADLVLPEDGDLEALQIWPCGGTWFLEQFWEHRGLVIKQPVVERFGNTRNISDIATDLADKMGMLADYNNALNYGAYLGIALKGTPHELAPDKKYSAEEIFDRICRAGTRMFSKGAVEFGLDWFKQTGGFFGPYPHKTGPGLVSGLVYNRPWYLYPHMKEKGIRFELPYEERVLRIGQELKVRLKEHNITWWDEQIKEYQALPEWHDIAQILDEVTRKRYGKDPKDYPLWLVNTRSMQYAWGANTAVPLLHEAASDVMGHTGVQINTKTATKLGIKDGDEIWIESPYAKTKGKAVLREGIRPDVILTTQMYGQFKMPFAKDLNIPNLNQIAPALIELTDESGGSKDHVKVRIYK
;
A
#
# COMPACT_ATOMS: atom_id res chain seq x y z
N MET A 1 -8.45 -53.91 -29.75
CA MET A 1 -7.69 -53.12 -28.77
C MET A 1 -7.46 -51.78 -29.42
N ALA A 2 -8.17 -50.75 -28.99
CA ALA A 2 -7.88 -49.41 -29.44
C ALA A 2 -6.51 -49.02 -28.85
N GLN A 3 -5.56 -48.61 -29.68
CA GLN A 3 -4.34 -47.99 -29.24
C GLN A 3 -4.74 -46.76 -28.39
N GLN A 4 -4.52 -46.81 -27.06
CA GLN A 4 -4.49 -45.62 -26.27
C GLN A 4 -3.36 -44.76 -26.85
N SER A 5 -3.70 -43.66 -27.53
CA SER A 5 -2.71 -42.64 -27.84
C SER A 5 -2.08 -42.20 -26.53
N GLU A 6 -0.77 -42.21 -26.42
CA GLU A 6 -0.07 -41.62 -25.28
C GLU A 6 -0.59 -40.18 -25.14
N ARG A 7 -1.14 -39.84 -23.97
CA ARG A 7 -1.57 -38.49 -23.68
C ARG A 7 -0.33 -37.61 -23.55
N ASP A 8 -0.33 -36.48 -24.20
CA ASP A 8 0.71 -35.44 -23.98
C ASP A 8 0.47 -34.79 -22.62
N GLU A 9 1.22 -35.23 -21.62
CA GLU A 9 1.07 -34.79 -20.22
C GLU A 9 2.33 -34.05 -19.74
N LYS A 10 2.16 -32.82 -19.26
CA LYS A 10 3.26 -31.96 -18.84
C LYS A 10 2.92 -31.17 -17.58
N TRP A 11 3.94 -30.96 -16.72
CA TRP A 11 3.90 -30.01 -15.64
C TRP A 11 4.77 -28.80 -16.01
N ILE A 12 4.15 -27.66 -16.27
CA ILE A 12 4.82 -26.45 -16.77
C ILE A 12 4.98 -25.45 -15.63
N PRO A 13 6.21 -25.01 -15.29
CA PRO A 13 6.44 -24.07 -14.21
C PRO A 13 5.95 -22.67 -14.58
N THR A 14 5.34 -21.99 -13.61
CA THR A 14 4.87 -20.62 -13.70
C THR A 14 4.73 -20.05 -12.29
N TYR A 15 4.17 -18.85 -12.15
CA TYR A 15 3.86 -18.29 -10.83
C TYR A 15 2.45 -17.70 -10.75
N CYS A 16 1.91 -17.65 -9.53
CA CYS A 16 0.72 -16.91 -9.18
C CYS A 16 1.08 -15.61 -8.47
N LEU A 17 0.40 -14.53 -8.84
CA LEU A 17 0.48 -13.22 -8.17
C LEU A 17 -0.91 -12.63 -7.95
N SER A 18 -1.95 -13.45 -7.87
CA SER A 18 -3.35 -13.02 -7.86
C SER A 18 -3.74 -12.09 -6.73
N CYS A 19 -3.08 -12.15 -5.58
CA CYS A 19 -3.39 -11.26 -4.45
C CYS A 19 -2.27 -10.25 -4.14
N ASN A 20 -1.15 -10.32 -4.83
CA ASN A 20 0.04 -9.46 -4.64
C ASN A 20 0.53 -9.35 -3.18
N ALA A 21 0.02 -10.18 -2.29
CA ALA A 21 0.20 -10.00 -0.86
C ALA A 21 1.41 -10.74 -0.29
N GLY A 22 2.05 -11.59 -1.04
CA GLY A 22 3.11 -12.43 -0.51
C GLY A 22 4.24 -12.69 -1.50
N GLY A 23 4.39 -11.88 -2.55
CA GLY A 23 5.26 -12.19 -3.67
C GLY A 23 4.66 -13.29 -4.55
N PRO A 24 5.31 -13.63 -5.66
CA PRO A 24 4.80 -14.68 -6.52
C PRO A 24 4.89 -16.05 -5.84
N ASP A 25 3.76 -16.75 -5.77
CA ASP A 25 3.73 -18.16 -5.36
C ASP A 25 4.19 -19.03 -6.53
N LEU A 26 5.22 -19.84 -6.31
CA LEU A 26 5.80 -20.68 -7.36
C LEU A 26 4.99 -21.96 -7.53
N MET A 27 4.53 -22.20 -8.74
CA MET A 27 3.64 -23.30 -9.06
C MET A 27 3.99 -23.98 -10.38
N LYS A 28 3.45 -25.18 -10.59
CA LYS A 28 3.41 -25.88 -11.88
C LYS A 28 1.96 -26.11 -12.27
N VAL A 29 1.66 -25.94 -13.56
CA VAL A 29 0.36 -26.25 -14.13
C VAL A 29 0.43 -27.61 -14.82
N HIS A 30 -0.50 -28.48 -14.46
CA HIS A 30 -0.68 -29.77 -15.11
C HIS A 30 -1.48 -29.58 -16.40
N VAL A 31 -0.86 -29.88 -17.52
CA VAL A 31 -1.46 -29.76 -18.85
C VAL A 31 -1.53 -31.15 -19.49
N VAL A 32 -2.72 -31.52 -19.95
CA VAL A 32 -2.97 -32.79 -20.63
C VAL A 32 -3.60 -32.47 -21.98
N ASP A 33 -2.96 -32.92 -23.06
CA ASP A 33 -3.41 -32.67 -24.44
C ASP A 33 -3.70 -31.18 -24.72
N GLY A 34 -2.86 -30.27 -24.17
CA GLY A 34 -3.00 -28.82 -24.30
C GLY A 34 -4.00 -28.17 -23.36
N VAL A 35 -4.67 -28.90 -22.49
CA VAL A 35 -5.67 -28.41 -21.54
C VAL A 35 -5.09 -28.36 -20.14
N ALA A 36 -5.20 -27.22 -19.45
CA ALA A 36 -4.84 -27.07 -18.04
C ALA A 36 -5.89 -27.80 -17.17
N VAL A 37 -5.45 -28.80 -16.42
CA VAL A 37 -6.34 -29.66 -15.61
C VAL A 37 -6.05 -29.61 -14.11
N GLY A 38 -4.92 -29.06 -13.70
CA GLY A 38 -4.53 -28.95 -12.30
C GLY A 38 -3.44 -27.93 -12.07
N ILE A 39 -3.31 -27.49 -10.81
CA ILE A 39 -2.24 -26.62 -10.33
C ILE A 39 -1.64 -27.24 -9.08
N GLY A 40 -0.31 -27.37 -9.06
CA GLY A 40 0.45 -27.86 -7.93
C GLY A 40 1.61 -26.93 -7.56
N PRO A 41 2.26 -27.14 -6.42
CA PRO A 41 3.46 -26.41 -6.04
C PRO A 41 4.62 -26.70 -7.00
N ASN A 42 5.57 -25.75 -7.06
CA ASN A 42 6.85 -26.00 -7.72
C ASN A 42 7.90 -26.37 -6.67
N ASP A 43 8.01 -27.67 -6.39
CA ASP A 43 8.87 -28.22 -5.34
C ASP A 43 10.37 -28.03 -5.63
N ASP A 44 10.75 -27.68 -6.87
CA ASP A 44 12.15 -27.41 -7.23
C ASP A 44 12.72 -26.21 -6.45
N PHE A 45 11.86 -25.37 -5.84
CA PHE A 45 12.23 -24.22 -5.02
C PHE A 45 11.96 -24.43 -3.52
N ALA A 46 11.73 -25.64 -3.08
CA ALA A 46 11.66 -25.95 -1.65
C ALA A 46 12.99 -25.60 -0.96
N GLY A 47 12.91 -24.97 0.22
CA GLY A 47 14.09 -24.47 0.93
C GLY A 47 14.67 -23.15 0.39
N ILE A 48 14.19 -22.65 -0.75
CA ILE A 48 14.55 -21.37 -1.33
C ILE A 48 13.40 -20.37 -1.18
N HIS A 49 12.21 -20.77 -1.56
CA HIS A 49 11.00 -19.97 -1.42
C HIS A 49 10.42 -20.09 0.00
N PRO A 50 10.09 -19.01 0.70
CA PRO A 50 9.69 -19.05 2.11
C PRO A 50 8.32 -19.72 2.35
N ALA A 51 7.50 -19.91 1.34
CA ALA A 51 6.31 -20.75 1.40
C ALA A 51 6.60 -22.22 0.99
N GLU A 52 7.87 -22.56 0.78
CA GLU A 52 8.29 -23.87 0.29
C GLU A 52 7.47 -24.34 -0.91
N ALA A 53 7.27 -23.41 -1.84
CA ALA A 53 6.52 -23.63 -3.08
C ALA A 53 5.07 -24.14 -2.88
N LYS A 54 4.39 -23.74 -1.80
CA LYS A 54 2.97 -24.05 -1.59
C LYS A 54 2.07 -23.11 -2.39
N VAL A 55 0.88 -23.59 -2.73
CA VAL A 55 -0.14 -22.81 -3.45
C VAL A 55 -1.44 -22.74 -2.64
N CYS A 56 -2.18 -21.65 -2.77
CA CYS A 56 -3.45 -21.46 -2.07
C CYS A 56 -4.66 -21.76 -2.97
N ALA A 57 -5.85 -21.80 -2.37
CA ALA A 57 -7.11 -22.04 -3.09
C ALA A 57 -7.36 -21.02 -4.23
N LYS A 58 -6.92 -19.76 -4.07
CA LYS A 58 -7.11 -18.73 -5.11
C LYS A 58 -6.36 -19.07 -6.41
N ALA A 59 -5.18 -19.66 -6.30
CA ALA A 59 -4.42 -20.11 -7.47
C ALA A 59 -5.14 -21.19 -8.25
N GLN A 60 -5.86 -22.10 -7.57
CA GLN A 60 -6.65 -23.14 -8.24
C GLN A 60 -7.74 -22.54 -9.16
N GLY A 61 -8.28 -21.38 -8.80
CA GLY A 61 -9.27 -20.67 -9.60
C GLY A 61 -8.75 -20.17 -10.96
N MET A 62 -7.43 -20.14 -11.21
CA MET A 62 -6.86 -19.66 -12.47
C MET A 62 -7.31 -20.51 -13.66
N ILE A 63 -7.50 -21.82 -13.49
CA ILE A 63 -8.00 -22.72 -14.53
C ILE A 63 -9.41 -22.30 -14.92
N ASN A 64 -10.31 -22.14 -13.95
CA ASN A 64 -11.67 -21.68 -14.23
C ASN A 64 -11.69 -20.27 -14.82
N LYS A 65 -10.77 -19.41 -14.38
CA LYS A 65 -10.63 -18.07 -14.95
C LYS A 65 -10.22 -18.14 -16.43
N HIS A 66 -9.29 -19.01 -16.78
CA HIS A 66 -8.88 -19.22 -18.16
C HIS A 66 -10.03 -19.68 -19.04
N TYR A 67 -10.77 -20.70 -18.61
CA TYR A 67 -11.88 -21.28 -19.36
C TYR A 67 -13.24 -20.61 -19.13
N ASN A 68 -13.27 -19.43 -18.51
CA ASN A 68 -14.51 -18.70 -18.28
C ASN A 68 -15.15 -18.28 -19.63
N PRO A 69 -16.37 -18.73 -19.94
CA PRO A 69 -17.02 -18.43 -21.20
C PRO A 69 -17.35 -16.94 -21.42
N ASN A 70 -17.35 -16.15 -20.31
CA ASN A 70 -17.64 -14.73 -20.33
C ASN A 70 -16.38 -13.87 -20.53
N ARG A 71 -15.23 -14.45 -20.79
CA ARG A 71 -14.02 -13.72 -21.13
C ARG A 71 -14.21 -12.90 -22.41
N LEU A 72 -13.61 -11.71 -22.41
CA LEU A 72 -13.47 -10.89 -23.60
C LEU A 72 -12.55 -11.60 -24.61
N LYS A 73 -12.98 -11.70 -25.87
CA LYS A 73 -12.30 -12.53 -26.88
C LYS A 73 -11.40 -11.76 -27.82
N GLY A 74 -11.55 -10.45 -27.89
CA GLY A 74 -10.80 -9.59 -28.79
C GLY A 74 -11.08 -8.12 -28.52
N PRO A 75 -10.33 -7.21 -29.18
CA PRO A 75 -10.56 -5.79 -29.07
C PRO A 75 -11.96 -5.38 -29.53
N MET A 76 -12.55 -4.42 -28.83
CA MET A 76 -13.85 -3.87 -29.17
C MET A 76 -13.82 -2.34 -29.10
N LYS A 77 -14.62 -1.70 -29.90
CA LYS A 77 -14.88 -0.24 -29.83
C LYS A 77 -16.35 0.04 -29.54
N ARG A 78 -16.57 1.08 -28.77
CA ARG A 78 -17.90 1.64 -28.52
C ARG A 78 -18.44 2.31 -29.77
N THR A 79 -19.74 2.09 -30.08
CA THR A 79 -20.44 2.80 -31.15
C THR A 79 -21.47 3.79 -30.62
N ASN A 80 -21.97 3.58 -29.37
CA ASN A 80 -22.87 4.52 -28.75
C ASN A 80 -22.06 5.62 -28.04
N PRO A 81 -22.11 6.89 -28.48
CA PRO A 81 -21.38 7.98 -27.84
C PRO A 81 -21.91 8.32 -26.43
N LYS A 82 -23.14 7.91 -26.11
CA LYS A 82 -23.74 8.15 -24.80
C LYS A 82 -23.24 7.12 -23.81
N LYS A 83 -22.62 7.60 -22.70
CA LYS A 83 -22.13 6.76 -21.63
C LYS A 83 -23.09 6.80 -20.43
N GLY A 84 -23.36 5.66 -19.85
CA GLY A 84 -24.22 5.52 -18.67
C GLY A 84 -24.38 4.06 -18.25
N VAL A 85 -24.82 3.84 -17.02
CA VAL A 85 -25.04 2.47 -16.51
C VAL A 85 -26.09 1.74 -17.34
N ASP A 86 -27.17 2.44 -17.69
CA ASP A 86 -28.30 1.88 -18.43
C ASP A 86 -28.19 2.09 -19.95
N GLU A 87 -27.10 2.66 -20.45
CA GLU A 87 -26.84 2.88 -21.84
C GLU A 87 -26.03 1.72 -22.42
N ASP A 88 -26.59 1.01 -23.39
CA ASP A 88 -25.85 -0.02 -24.11
C ASP A 88 -24.66 0.61 -24.85
N PRO A 89 -23.42 0.24 -24.58
CA PRO A 89 -22.26 0.77 -25.27
C PRO A 89 -22.25 0.45 -26.77
N GLY A 90 -23.00 -0.55 -27.21
CA GLY A 90 -23.02 -0.97 -28.62
C GLY A 90 -21.63 -1.42 -29.08
N PHE A 91 -20.90 -2.18 -28.25
CA PHE A 91 -19.56 -2.65 -28.61
C PHE A 91 -19.58 -3.49 -29.89
N VAL A 92 -18.64 -3.21 -30.79
CA VAL A 92 -18.37 -4.00 -31.98
C VAL A 92 -16.93 -4.49 -31.99
N ASP A 93 -16.73 -5.73 -32.40
CA ASP A 93 -15.40 -6.32 -32.52
C ASP A 93 -14.59 -5.57 -33.59
N ILE A 94 -13.32 -5.34 -33.31
CA ILE A 94 -12.36 -4.72 -34.24
C ILE A 94 -11.06 -5.51 -34.26
N SER A 95 -10.18 -5.24 -35.20
CA SER A 95 -8.84 -5.80 -35.21
C SER A 95 -7.92 -5.10 -34.20
N TRP A 96 -6.85 -5.77 -33.78
CA TRP A 96 -5.78 -5.13 -32.98
C TRP A 96 -5.16 -3.95 -33.73
N GLU A 97 -5.00 -4.06 -35.02
CA GLU A 97 -4.47 -2.98 -35.88
C GLU A 97 -5.34 -1.73 -35.76
N GLU A 98 -6.66 -1.87 -35.96
CA GLU A 98 -7.62 -0.76 -35.82
C GLU A 98 -7.63 -0.19 -34.40
N ALA A 99 -7.59 -1.07 -33.41
CA ALA A 99 -7.60 -0.65 -32.00
C ALA A 99 -6.38 0.22 -31.65
N LEU A 100 -5.20 -0.23 -32.06
CA LEU A 100 -3.95 0.49 -31.81
C LEU A 100 -3.85 1.78 -32.65
N ASP A 101 -4.39 1.80 -33.85
CA ASP A 101 -4.47 3.03 -34.68
C ASP A 101 -5.33 4.10 -34.01
N ILE A 102 -6.51 3.71 -33.51
CA ILE A 102 -7.41 4.61 -32.78
C ILE A 102 -6.69 5.19 -31.55
N TRP A 103 -6.06 4.34 -30.76
CA TRP A 103 -5.38 4.76 -29.53
C TRP A 103 -4.14 5.62 -29.80
N ALA A 104 -3.27 5.18 -30.71
CA ALA A 104 -2.07 5.93 -31.09
C ALA A 104 -2.41 7.31 -31.65
N LYS A 105 -3.44 7.40 -32.51
CA LYS A 105 -3.90 8.69 -33.04
C LYS A 105 -4.31 9.64 -31.94
N LYS A 106 -5.15 9.20 -30.99
CA LYS A 106 -5.58 10.04 -29.86
C LYS A 106 -4.42 10.47 -28.99
N MET A 107 -3.47 9.57 -28.70
CA MET A 107 -2.28 9.90 -27.93
C MET A 107 -1.39 10.93 -28.61
N VAL A 108 -1.18 10.82 -29.92
CA VAL A 108 -0.39 11.79 -30.70
C VAL A 108 -1.09 13.17 -30.73
N GLU A 109 -2.42 13.20 -30.84
CA GLU A 109 -3.21 14.44 -30.76
C GLU A 109 -3.00 15.13 -29.42
N VAL A 110 -3.24 14.44 -28.32
CA VAL A 110 -3.11 14.99 -26.96
C VAL A 110 -1.68 15.44 -26.70
N ARG A 111 -0.67 14.69 -27.17
CA ARG A 111 0.72 15.08 -27.00
C ARG A 111 1.07 16.39 -27.70
N LYS A 112 0.47 16.67 -28.85
CA LYS A 112 0.66 17.95 -29.58
C LYS A 112 0.00 19.12 -28.85
N GLU A 113 -1.11 18.89 -28.17
CA GLU A 113 -1.82 19.90 -27.39
C GLU A 113 -1.16 20.17 -26.02
N GLY A 114 -0.47 19.18 -25.47
CA GLY A 114 0.23 19.23 -24.21
C GLY A 114 -0.15 18.09 -23.26
N LEU A 115 0.83 17.58 -22.52
CA LEU A 115 0.63 16.46 -21.58
C LEU A 115 0.20 16.91 -20.18
N VAL A 116 0.15 18.22 -19.95
CA VAL A 116 -0.35 18.83 -18.73
C VAL A 116 -1.36 19.92 -19.05
N ASP A 117 -2.37 20.07 -18.20
CA ASP A 117 -3.35 21.13 -18.31
C ASP A 117 -2.80 22.47 -17.77
N LYS A 118 -3.60 23.54 -17.86
CA LYS A 118 -3.23 24.88 -17.38
C LYS A 118 -2.88 24.96 -15.90
N ASN A 119 -3.27 23.97 -15.09
CA ASN A 119 -3.01 23.89 -13.68
C ASN A 119 -1.88 22.90 -13.35
N GLY A 120 -1.21 22.33 -14.37
CA GLY A 120 -0.11 21.39 -14.24
C GLY A 120 -0.53 19.94 -14.00
N TYR A 121 -1.80 19.59 -14.19
CA TYR A 121 -2.28 18.22 -14.07
C TYR A 121 -2.18 17.47 -15.39
N PRO A 122 -1.90 16.15 -15.35
CA PRO A 122 -1.72 15.36 -16.56
C PRO A 122 -3.03 15.22 -17.35
N THR A 123 -2.91 15.33 -18.68
CA THR A 123 -4.00 15.13 -19.63
C THR A 123 -4.16 13.67 -20.06
N VAL A 124 -3.16 12.83 -19.80
CA VAL A 124 -3.21 11.38 -19.98
C VAL A 124 -3.03 10.71 -18.63
N VAL A 125 -3.97 9.84 -18.27
CA VAL A 125 -4.00 9.17 -16.96
C VAL A 125 -4.01 7.67 -17.13
N PHE A 126 -3.07 7.01 -16.49
CA PHE A 126 -3.03 5.56 -16.35
C PHE A 126 -3.54 5.17 -14.97
N ALA A 127 -4.53 4.30 -14.91
CA ALA A 127 -5.07 3.75 -13.69
C ALA A 127 -4.88 2.24 -13.67
N GLU A 128 -4.10 1.76 -12.73
CA GLU A 128 -3.74 0.35 -12.63
C GLU A 128 -4.28 -0.28 -11.36
N GLY A 129 -4.79 -1.50 -11.45
CA GLY A 129 -5.16 -2.34 -10.33
C GLY A 129 -4.01 -3.24 -9.89
N SER A 130 -3.96 -3.54 -8.60
CA SER A 130 -3.08 -4.56 -8.03
C SER A 130 -3.67 -5.95 -8.14
N ASP A 131 -4.59 -6.16 -9.06
CA ASP A 131 -5.19 -7.45 -9.24
C ASP A 131 -4.20 -8.36 -9.94
N GLY A 132 -4.06 -9.54 -9.39
CA GLY A 132 -3.11 -10.48 -9.86
C GLY A 132 -3.50 -11.27 -11.09
N ALA A 133 -4.50 -10.86 -11.82
CA ALA A 133 -4.72 -11.44 -13.14
C ALA A 133 -3.61 -11.05 -14.10
N CYS A 134 -2.91 -10.04 -13.73
CA CYS A 134 -1.75 -9.58 -14.44
C CYS A 134 -0.58 -9.55 -13.50
N PRO A 135 0.56 -9.77 -14.03
CA PRO A 135 1.75 -9.45 -13.32
C PRO A 135 1.77 -7.94 -13.13
N SER A 136 1.01 -7.62 -12.20
CA SER A 136 1.06 -6.56 -11.29
C SER A 136 1.51 -5.21 -11.83
N PHE A 137 1.01 -4.32 -11.14
CA PHE A 137 1.40 -3.02 -10.77
C PHE A 137 2.84 -2.64 -11.22
N TYR A 138 3.85 -3.42 -10.87
CA TYR A 138 5.23 -3.04 -11.15
C TYR A 138 5.75 -3.51 -12.50
N GLY A 139 5.37 -4.67 -12.95
CA GLY A 139 5.82 -5.20 -14.23
C GLY A 139 5.15 -4.50 -15.40
N THR A 140 3.86 -4.25 -15.31
CA THR A 140 3.13 -3.49 -16.31
C THR A 140 3.59 -2.04 -16.34
N MET A 141 3.82 -1.44 -15.18
CA MET A 141 4.46 -0.13 -15.03
C MET A 141 5.81 -0.09 -15.74
N GLY A 142 6.62 -1.12 -15.56
CA GLY A 142 7.92 -1.20 -16.19
C GLY A 142 7.87 -1.29 -17.71
N VAL A 143 6.86 -1.95 -18.29
CA VAL A 143 6.78 -2.19 -19.72
C VAL A 143 5.93 -1.17 -20.45
N ILE A 144 4.67 -0.98 -20.03
CA ILE A 144 3.78 -0.03 -20.70
C ILE A 144 3.90 1.35 -20.07
N PHE A 145 3.59 1.46 -18.79
CA PHE A 145 3.45 2.77 -18.17
C PHE A 145 4.81 3.38 -17.84
N GLY A 146 5.76 2.58 -17.38
CA GLY A 146 7.13 3.05 -17.14
C GLY A 146 7.84 3.39 -18.45
N GLY A 147 7.96 2.42 -19.35
CA GLY A 147 8.64 2.60 -20.63
C GLY A 147 7.92 3.60 -21.51
N LEU A 148 6.63 3.42 -21.75
CA LEU A 148 5.85 4.28 -22.64
C LEU A 148 5.62 5.66 -22.03
N ALA A 149 5.30 5.75 -20.76
CA ALA A 149 5.11 7.05 -20.09
C ALA A 149 6.40 7.86 -20.07
N LEU A 150 7.55 7.23 -19.84
CA LEU A 150 8.87 7.84 -19.96
C LEU A 150 9.10 8.35 -21.39
N ALA A 151 8.81 7.51 -22.38
CA ALA A 151 8.94 7.88 -23.77
C ALA A 151 8.01 9.04 -24.16
N LEU A 152 6.80 9.11 -23.59
CA LEU A 152 5.86 10.19 -23.80
C LEU A 152 6.26 11.53 -23.20
N GLY A 153 7.15 11.54 -22.26
CA GLY A 153 7.49 12.76 -21.56
C GLY A 153 6.52 13.08 -20.41
N MET A 154 5.89 12.11 -19.82
CA MET A 154 4.97 12.34 -18.72
C MET A 154 5.73 12.54 -17.41
N PRO A 155 5.38 13.57 -16.60
CA PRO A 155 6.01 13.74 -15.31
C PRO A 155 5.73 12.50 -14.46
N PRO A 156 6.77 11.85 -13.95
CA PRO A 156 6.56 10.78 -13.01
C PRO A 156 6.11 11.38 -11.70
N GLY A 157 5.02 10.90 -11.16
CA GLY A 157 4.71 11.09 -9.77
C GLY A 157 5.65 10.28 -8.88
N ILE A 158 5.36 10.19 -7.59
CA ILE A 158 6.06 9.29 -6.66
C ILE A 158 6.06 7.85 -7.19
N TRP A 159 5.03 7.50 -7.93
CA TRP A 159 4.74 6.21 -8.52
C TRP A 159 4.72 6.26 -10.06
N GLY A 160 5.29 7.30 -10.63
CA GLY A 160 5.16 7.59 -12.05
C GLY A 160 3.85 8.32 -12.37
N PRO A 161 3.50 8.48 -13.64
CA PRO A 161 2.25 9.12 -14.06
C PRO A 161 1.02 8.45 -13.48
N VAL A 162 1.18 7.30 -12.91
CA VAL A 162 0.20 6.49 -12.20
C VAL A 162 -0.08 6.99 -10.80
N ASP A 163 0.63 7.97 -10.34
CA ASP A 163 0.29 8.61 -9.07
C ASP A 163 -0.99 9.45 -9.12
N ILE A 164 -1.55 9.43 -10.20
CA ILE A 164 -2.95 9.54 -10.30
C ILE A 164 -3.56 8.19 -9.92
N SER A 165 -2.93 7.54 -9.06
CA SER A 165 -3.29 6.35 -8.28
C SER A 165 -4.62 6.48 -7.55
N VAL A 166 -5.14 7.66 -7.45
CA VAL A 166 -6.55 7.92 -7.22
C VAL A 166 -7.45 7.08 -8.08
N ALA A 167 -7.00 6.72 -9.23
CA ALA A 167 -7.72 5.81 -10.07
C ALA A 167 -7.41 4.34 -9.79
N GLN A 168 -6.43 4.04 -8.96
CA GLN A 168 -6.22 2.67 -8.53
C GLN A 168 -7.32 2.26 -7.57
N GLY A 169 -8.11 1.31 -7.96
CA GLY A 169 -9.21 0.82 -7.14
C GLY A 169 -8.80 0.27 -5.78
N GLY A 170 -7.61 -0.27 -5.69
CA GLY A 170 -6.98 -0.62 -4.43
C GLY A 170 -6.15 0.50 -3.82
N GLY A 171 -5.66 1.42 -4.66
CA GLY A 171 -4.66 2.40 -4.29
C GLY A 171 -5.16 3.42 -3.27
N VAL A 172 -6.41 3.81 -3.39
CA VAL A 172 -7.02 4.73 -2.44
C VAL A 172 -7.08 4.16 -1.03
N LYS A 173 -7.42 2.87 -0.90
CA LYS A 173 -7.36 2.15 0.38
C LYS A 173 -5.99 1.54 0.65
N CYS A 174 -5.07 1.62 -0.27
CA CYS A 174 -3.73 1.10 -0.15
C CYS A 174 -2.72 2.16 0.26
N TYR A 175 -2.92 3.39 -0.17
CA TYR A 175 -2.07 4.52 0.17
C TYR A 175 -2.54 5.11 1.50
N HIS A 176 -2.08 4.55 2.58
CA HIS A 176 -2.47 4.89 3.94
C HIS A 176 -1.33 5.57 4.69
N THR A 177 -1.62 6.04 5.88
CA THR A 177 -0.71 6.81 6.73
C THR A 177 0.67 6.18 6.90
N GLU A 178 0.76 4.85 7.06
CA GLU A 178 2.04 4.15 7.19
C GLU A 178 2.96 4.35 5.96
N HIS A 179 2.39 4.38 4.76
CA HIS A 179 3.18 4.61 3.56
C HIS A 179 3.75 6.03 3.50
N VAL A 180 2.98 7.01 3.99
CA VAL A 180 3.36 8.41 3.99
C VAL A 180 4.35 8.69 5.12
N PHE A 181 3.95 8.40 6.35
CA PHE A 181 4.71 8.75 7.55
C PHE A 181 5.83 7.77 7.86
N GLY A 182 5.70 6.51 7.51
CA GLY A 182 6.79 5.54 7.60
C GLY A 182 8.01 5.97 6.79
N GLU A 183 7.79 6.54 5.60
CA GLU A 183 8.84 7.16 4.80
C GLU A 183 9.49 8.37 5.49
N MET A 184 8.75 9.15 6.25
CA MET A 184 9.28 10.27 7.02
C MET A 184 10.07 9.81 8.23
N TRP A 185 9.50 8.89 9.02
CA TRP A 185 10.05 8.54 10.33
C TRP A 185 11.32 7.70 10.24
N HIS A 186 11.30 6.64 9.42
CA HIS A 186 12.46 5.77 9.26
C HIS A 186 12.68 5.30 7.81
N LYS A 187 12.18 6.09 6.86
CA LYS A 187 12.39 5.86 5.42
C LYS A 187 11.91 4.51 4.93
N ALA A 188 10.82 4.02 5.47
CA ALA A 188 10.20 2.76 5.09
C ALA A 188 8.78 2.97 4.57
N PHE A 189 8.50 2.40 3.43
CA PHE A 189 7.18 2.47 2.81
C PHE A 189 6.14 1.63 3.56
N THR A 190 6.54 0.49 4.06
CA THR A 190 5.72 -0.43 4.84
C THR A 190 6.55 -1.02 5.96
N CYS A 191 5.96 -1.13 7.13
CA CYS A 191 6.59 -1.71 8.29
C CYS A 191 5.94 -3.05 8.62
N ILE A 192 6.77 -4.06 8.88
CA ILE A 192 6.34 -5.43 9.14
C ILE A 192 7.14 -6.06 10.27
N GLN A 193 6.55 -7.08 10.90
CA GLN A 193 7.25 -7.87 11.91
C GLN A 193 8.28 -8.81 11.28
N ASP A 194 9.35 -9.07 11.99
CA ASP A 194 10.30 -10.13 11.66
C ASP A 194 9.82 -11.47 12.24
N THR A 195 8.78 -12.02 11.64
CA THR A 195 8.10 -13.24 12.11
C THR A 195 9.04 -14.42 12.41
N PRO A 196 10.09 -14.68 11.61
CA PRO A 196 11.02 -15.78 11.91
C PRO A 196 11.73 -15.67 13.27
N LEU A 197 11.91 -14.47 13.80
CA LEU A 197 12.63 -14.24 15.06
C LEU A 197 11.77 -13.56 16.14
N ASN A 198 10.52 -13.24 15.85
CA ASN A 198 9.60 -12.59 16.78
C ASN A 198 9.07 -13.57 17.84
N HIS A 199 8.87 -13.10 19.09
CA HIS A 199 8.26 -13.84 20.19
C HIS A 199 6.85 -13.34 20.52
N TYR A 200 6.61 -12.04 20.39
CA TYR A 200 5.34 -11.43 20.72
C TYR A 200 4.91 -10.42 19.68
N THR A 201 3.70 -10.58 19.16
CA THR A 201 3.11 -9.60 18.27
C THR A 201 1.70 -9.22 18.69
N LEU A 202 1.46 -7.92 18.80
CA LEU A 202 0.15 -7.33 19.02
C LEU A 202 -0.36 -6.79 17.68
N VAL A 203 -1.48 -7.31 17.20
CA VAL A 203 -1.97 -7.08 15.84
C VAL A 203 -3.34 -6.44 15.87
N PHE A 204 -3.46 -5.24 15.29
CA PHE A 204 -4.73 -4.52 15.20
C PHE A 204 -5.31 -4.67 13.79
N GLY A 205 -6.48 -5.28 13.68
CA GLY A 205 -7.30 -5.31 12.46
C GLY A 205 -6.65 -5.90 11.21
N ARG A 206 -5.61 -6.70 11.34
CA ARG A 206 -4.92 -7.38 10.23
C ARG A 206 -5.18 -8.88 10.27
N SER A 207 -5.66 -9.44 9.18
CA SER A 207 -5.85 -10.88 9.03
C SER A 207 -4.92 -11.46 7.96
N ASP A 208 -3.82 -12.09 8.38
CA ASP A 208 -2.86 -12.67 7.43
C ASP A 208 -3.44 -13.84 6.67
N SER A 209 -4.34 -14.62 7.28
CA SER A 209 -5.04 -15.71 6.60
C SER A 209 -5.87 -15.23 5.41
N ALA A 210 -6.40 -13.99 5.46
CA ALA A 210 -7.17 -13.41 4.37
C ALA A 210 -6.30 -12.63 3.37
N SER A 211 -5.23 -11.97 3.84
CA SER A 211 -4.48 -11.00 3.03
C SER A 211 -2.96 -11.21 3.02
N GLY A 212 -2.40 -12.04 3.89
CA GLY A 212 -0.95 -12.25 4.01
C GLY A 212 -0.33 -13.19 2.95
N GLY A 213 -1.16 -13.79 2.10
CA GLY A 213 -0.71 -14.80 1.13
C GLY A 213 -0.20 -16.08 1.79
N VAL A 214 0.30 -17.01 0.98
CA VAL A 214 0.82 -18.30 1.45
C VAL A 214 2.05 -18.10 2.33
N THR A 215 2.97 -17.22 1.92
CA THR A 215 4.22 -16.95 2.63
C THR A 215 3.99 -16.46 4.06
N GLY A 216 3.15 -15.45 4.25
CA GLY A 216 2.89 -14.89 5.59
C GLY A 216 2.24 -15.90 6.53
N VAL A 217 1.25 -16.65 6.04
CA VAL A 217 0.58 -17.70 6.83
C VAL A 217 1.54 -18.83 7.21
N TYR A 218 2.36 -19.26 6.26
CA TYR A 218 3.31 -20.33 6.49
C TYR A 218 4.40 -19.94 7.49
N ARG A 219 4.97 -18.73 7.39
CA ARG A 219 5.94 -18.22 8.36
C ARG A 219 5.38 -18.11 9.76
N GLN A 220 4.13 -17.71 9.91
CA GLN A 220 3.48 -17.68 11.22
C GLN A 220 3.25 -19.09 11.78
N ALA A 221 2.91 -20.06 10.93
CA ALA A 221 2.83 -21.45 11.34
C ALA A 221 4.19 -21.97 11.85
N GLN A 222 5.27 -21.69 11.11
CA GLN A 222 6.63 -22.03 11.54
C GLN A 222 7.04 -21.34 12.85
N ALA A 223 6.69 -20.06 13.01
CA ALA A 223 6.96 -19.34 14.26
C ALA A 223 6.25 -19.97 15.46
N ARG A 224 5.00 -20.43 15.28
CA ARG A 224 4.25 -21.17 16.31
C ARG A 224 4.85 -22.53 16.63
N GLU A 225 5.31 -23.25 15.61
CA GLU A 225 5.97 -24.56 15.79
C GLU A 225 7.22 -24.46 16.67
N ARG A 226 7.95 -23.35 16.65
CA ARG A 226 9.05 -23.08 17.56
C ARG A 226 8.64 -23.01 19.04
N GLY A 227 7.36 -22.76 19.31
CA GLY A 227 6.79 -22.78 20.66
C GLY A 227 7.00 -21.53 21.51
N ASN A 228 7.68 -20.50 21.01
CA ASN A 228 7.95 -19.23 21.73
C ASN A 228 7.32 -18.00 21.04
N PHE A 229 6.38 -18.19 20.14
CA PHE A 229 5.67 -17.13 19.44
C PHE A 229 4.26 -16.96 19.99
N LYS A 230 3.91 -15.75 20.41
CA LYS A 230 2.58 -15.37 20.88
C LYS A 230 2.02 -14.28 19.99
N ARG A 231 0.79 -14.46 19.54
CA ARG A 231 0.03 -13.48 18.79
C ARG A 231 -1.22 -13.08 19.56
N VAL A 232 -1.39 -11.79 19.76
CA VAL A 232 -2.61 -11.19 20.31
C VAL A 232 -3.31 -10.43 19.19
N GLN A 233 -4.54 -10.83 18.88
CA GLN A 233 -5.34 -10.25 17.81
C GLN A 233 -6.36 -9.29 18.39
N VAL A 234 -6.28 -8.01 18.01
CA VAL A 234 -7.19 -6.93 18.43
C VAL A 234 -8.06 -6.54 17.25
N GLU A 235 -9.31 -6.95 17.27
CA GLU A 235 -10.27 -6.72 16.16
C GLU A 235 -11.70 -6.91 16.63
N PRO A 236 -12.71 -6.25 16.00
CA PRO A 236 -14.10 -6.30 16.44
C PRO A 236 -14.82 -7.62 16.15
N HIS A 237 -14.23 -8.51 15.38
CA HIS A 237 -14.76 -9.83 15.06
C HIS A 237 -13.66 -10.88 15.12
N LEU A 238 -14.01 -12.10 15.44
CA LEU A 238 -13.08 -13.22 15.45
C LEU A 238 -12.82 -13.68 14.00
N SER A 239 -11.73 -13.18 13.42
CA SER A 239 -11.28 -13.61 12.09
C SER A 239 -10.67 -15.01 12.13
N VAL A 240 -10.41 -15.61 10.96
CA VAL A 240 -9.68 -16.88 10.87
C VAL A 240 -8.30 -16.77 11.52
N THR A 241 -7.61 -15.64 11.34
CA THR A 241 -6.33 -15.39 12.01
C THR A 241 -6.51 -15.22 13.52
N GLY A 242 -7.55 -14.51 13.96
CA GLY A 242 -7.89 -14.36 15.37
C GLY A 242 -8.20 -15.69 16.05
N ALA A 243 -8.90 -16.59 15.35
CA ALA A 243 -9.27 -17.90 15.87
C ALA A 243 -8.07 -18.83 16.13
N VAL A 244 -6.93 -18.57 15.47
CA VAL A 244 -5.67 -19.31 15.71
C VAL A 244 -4.65 -18.47 16.49
N SER A 245 -5.00 -17.30 16.98
CA SER A 245 -4.17 -16.46 17.85
C SER A 245 -4.26 -16.92 19.32
N ASP A 246 -3.26 -16.55 20.14
CA ASP A 246 -3.21 -16.92 21.54
C ASP A 246 -4.27 -16.17 22.37
N GLU A 247 -4.64 -14.97 21.92
CA GLU A 247 -5.67 -14.15 22.52
C GLU A 247 -6.39 -13.32 21.46
N TRP A 248 -7.72 -13.20 21.59
CA TRP A 248 -8.54 -12.27 20.82
C TRP A 248 -9.13 -11.23 21.76
N ILE A 249 -8.95 -9.96 21.39
CA ILE A 249 -9.47 -8.80 22.11
C ILE A 249 -10.53 -8.12 21.22
N PRO A 250 -11.82 -8.20 21.55
CA PRO A 250 -12.92 -7.62 20.77
C PRO A 250 -13.02 -6.10 21.00
N ILE A 251 -12.13 -5.33 20.41
CA ILE A 251 -12.12 -3.87 20.54
C ILE A 251 -13.30 -3.22 19.84
N LYS A 252 -13.79 -2.10 20.36
CA LYS A 252 -14.77 -1.26 19.67
C LYS A 252 -14.13 -0.63 18.42
N PRO A 253 -14.79 -0.63 17.26
CA PRO A 253 -14.24 -0.03 16.06
C PRO A 253 -13.81 1.42 16.23
N GLU A 254 -12.75 1.85 15.56
CA GLU A 254 -12.22 3.21 15.54
C GLU A 254 -11.69 3.72 16.89
N THR A 255 -11.25 2.82 17.76
CA THR A 255 -10.70 3.19 19.08
C THR A 255 -9.33 2.60 19.35
N ASP A 256 -8.68 2.05 18.32
CA ASP A 256 -7.38 1.38 18.40
C ASP A 256 -6.29 2.33 18.94
N HIS A 257 -6.30 3.60 18.54
CA HIS A 257 -5.37 4.62 19.03
C HIS A 257 -5.51 4.90 20.54
N ALA A 258 -6.74 4.81 21.09
CA ALA A 258 -6.92 4.95 22.55
C ALA A 258 -6.24 3.80 23.32
N PHE A 259 -6.34 2.58 22.79
CA PHE A 259 -5.63 1.42 23.37
C PHE A 259 -4.10 1.61 23.31
N LEU A 260 -3.57 2.04 22.18
CA LEU A 260 -2.13 2.24 21.98
C LEU A 260 -1.59 3.38 22.85
N TYR A 261 -2.32 4.49 22.99
CA TYR A 261 -1.95 5.61 23.86
C TYR A 261 -1.91 5.18 25.32
N ALA A 262 -2.89 4.37 25.75
CA ALA A 262 -2.88 3.83 27.10
C ALA A 262 -1.72 2.85 27.34
N MET A 263 -1.25 2.11 26.34
CA MET A 263 -0.02 1.34 26.48
C MET A 263 1.20 2.23 26.67
N LEU A 264 1.30 3.36 25.95
CA LEU A 264 2.37 4.34 26.17
C LEU A 264 2.30 4.90 27.59
N HIS A 265 1.11 5.23 28.09
CA HIS A 265 0.93 5.68 29.47
C HIS A 265 1.41 4.63 30.48
N VAL A 266 1.02 3.37 30.32
CA VAL A 266 1.44 2.28 31.23
C VAL A 266 2.96 2.18 31.30
N ILE A 267 3.63 2.22 30.14
CA ILE A 267 5.09 2.09 30.07
C ILE A 267 5.78 3.30 30.70
N LEU A 268 5.30 4.52 30.45
CA LEU A 268 5.97 5.76 30.85
C LEU A 268 5.57 6.30 32.23
N HIS A 269 4.38 5.89 32.76
CA HIS A 269 3.86 6.39 34.05
C HIS A 269 3.58 5.32 35.10
N GLU A 270 3.28 4.08 34.73
CA GLU A 270 2.98 3.01 35.68
C GLU A 270 4.16 2.05 35.86
N MET A 271 5.13 2.02 34.94
CA MET A 271 6.36 1.21 35.04
C MET A 271 7.59 2.09 35.33
N ASP A 272 8.66 1.49 35.73
CA ASP A 272 9.99 2.12 35.75
C ASP A 272 10.56 2.09 34.32
N TRP A 273 10.24 3.11 33.53
CA TRP A 273 10.63 3.16 32.14
C TRP A 273 12.14 3.17 31.91
N HIS A 274 12.94 3.61 32.91
CA HIS A 274 14.40 3.51 32.86
C HIS A 274 14.91 2.07 32.79
N LYS A 275 14.10 1.10 33.24
CA LYS A 275 14.45 -0.32 33.21
C LYS A 275 13.87 -1.07 32.02
N VAL A 276 12.71 -0.64 31.53
CA VAL A 276 12.00 -1.39 30.48
C VAL A 276 12.21 -0.83 29.09
N CYS A 277 12.64 0.44 28.97
CA CYS A 277 12.95 1.06 27.69
C CYS A 277 14.44 0.90 27.31
N ASP A 278 14.73 0.95 26.02
CA ASP A 278 16.09 0.95 25.48
C ASP A 278 16.69 2.37 25.53
N ILE A 279 17.20 2.74 26.71
CA ILE A 279 17.69 4.09 27.00
C ILE A 279 18.82 4.50 26.07
N GLU A 280 19.73 3.58 25.78
CA GLU A 280 20.85 3.86 24.87
C GLU A 280 20.35 4.16 23.45
N PHE A 281 19.39 3.40 22.96
CA PHE A 281 18.78 3.64 21.67
C PHE A 281 18.06 5.00 21.63
N LEU A 282 17.26 5.31 22.64
CA LEU A 282 16.55 6.59 22.74
C LEU A 282 17.53 7.77 22.72
N LYS A 283 18.63 7.70 23.46
CA LYS A 283 19.62 8.77 23.55
C LYS A 283 20.45 8.95 22.27
N THR A 284 20.80 7.86 21.60
CA THR A 284 21.81 7.88 20.53
C THR A 284 21.25 7.79 19.12
N MET A 285 20.07 7.16 18.95
CA MET A 285 19.54 6.80 17.63
C MET A 285 18.23 7.49 17.28
N THR A 286 17.61 8.22 18.22
CA THR A 286 16.32 8.89 18.00
C THR A 286 16.41 10.40 18.25
N ASN A 287 15.34 11.13 17.94
CA ASN A 287 15.23 12.55 18.29
C ASN A 287 14.79 12.78 19.76
N SER A 288 14.67 11.72 20.58
CA SER A 288 14.20 11.81 21.96
C SER A 288 14.95 12.84 22.84
N PRO A 289 16.29 13.00 22.73
CA PRO A 289 17.01 13.99 23.56
C PRO A 289 17.02 15.40 22.96
N TYR A 290 16.44 15.65 21.78
CA TYR A 290 16.48 16.96 21.16
C TYR A 290 15.70 17.97 21.99
N LEU A 291 16.32 19.13 22.28
CA LEU A 291 15.70 20.20 23.01
C LEU A 291 14.65 20.92 22.15
N VAL A 292 13.45 21.03 22.65
CA VAL A 292 12.32 21.73 22.03
C VAL A 292 12.12 23.06 22.75
N ALA A 293 12.10 24.15 22.01
CA ALA A 293 11.82 25.49 22.52
C ALA A 293 10.30 25.72 22.70
N PRO A 294 9.86 26.79 23.41
CA PRO A 294 8.44 27.04 23.64
C PRO A 294 7.58 27.26 22.37
N ASP A 295 8.21 27.55 21.26
CA ASP A 295 7.53 27.67 19.95
C ASP A 295 7.23 26.31 19.27
N GLY A 296 7.66 25.20 19.89
CA GLY A 296 7.45 23.84 19.40
C GLY A 296 8.53 23.34 18.42
N TYR A 297 9.51 24.15 18.06
CA TYR A 297 10.61 23.76 17.19
C TYR A 297 11.84 23.32 17.98
N PHE A 298 12.66 22.48 17.35
CA PHE A 298 13.94 22.10 17.93
C PHE A 298 14.85 23.31 18.10
N LEU A 299 15.39 23.47 19.31
CA LEU A 299 16.46 24.42 19.57
C LEU A 299 17.73 23.93 18.90
N ARG A 300 18.34 24.79 18.09
CA ARG A 300 19.48 24.45 17.22
C ARG A 300 20.70 25.31 17.56
N ASP A 301 21.83 24.74 17.32
CA ASP A 301 23.10 25.46 17.35
C ASP A 301 23.11 26.57 16.26
N SER A 302 23.54 27.76 16.61
CA SER A 302 23.48 28.93 15.72
C SER A 302 24.44 28.87 14.53
N GLU A 303 25.55 28.09 14.64
CA GLU A 303 26.55 27.99 13.58
C GLU A 303 26.25 26.79 12.64
N THR A 304 25.94 25.66 13.23
CA THR A 304 25.75 24.41 12.47
C THR A 304 24.30 24.12 12.09
N GLN A 305 23.35 24.81 12.73
CA GLN A 305 21.89 24.58 12.64
C GLN A 305 21.43 23.17 13.04
N LYS A 306 22.30 22.41 13.69
CA LYS A 306 21.97 21.06 14.20
C LYS A 306 21.17 21.16 15.48
N PRO A 307 20.18 20.26 15.70
CA PRO A 307 19.46 20.19 16.98
C PRO A 307 20.40 20.05 18.16
N LEU A 308 20.07 20.76 19.25
CA LEU A 308 20.78 20.68 20.50
C LEU A 308 20.20 19.60 21.40
N VAL A 309 21.07 19.00 22.19
CA VAL A 309 20.75 18.10 23.31
C VAL A 309 21.40 18.64 24.57
N TRP A 310 20.84 18.30 25.75
CA TRP A 310 21.47 18.62 27.03
C TRP A 310 22.37 17.49 27.47
N ASP A 311 23.66 17.74 27.65
CA ASP A 311 24.60 16.79 28.25
C ASP A 311 24.59 16.92 29.78
N ALA A 312 24.05 15.92 30.47
CA ALA A 312 23.94 15.90 31.93
C ALA A 312 25.29 15.81 32.62
N THR A 313 26.36 15.40 31.92
CA THR A 313 27.69 15.25 32.51
C THR A 313 28.33 16.59 32.85
N ASP A 314 28.18 17.58 32.01
CA ASP A 314 28.76 18.92 32.17
C ASP A 314 27.73 20.05 32.21
N ASN A 315 26.45 19.69 32.23
CA ASN A 315 25.33 20.62 32.30
C ASN A 315 25.37 21.69 31.18
N SER A 316 25.56 21.26 29.93
CA SER A 316 25.61 22.15 28.78
C SER A 316 24.82 21.62 27.60
N ALA A 317 24.32 22.56 26.76
CA ALA A 317 23.70 22.24 25.49
C ALA A 317 24.77 22.02 24.42
N LYS A 318 24.65 20.95 23.64
CA LYS A 318 25.58 20.57 22.57
C LYS A 318 24.82 20.14 21.33
N PRO A 319 25.38 20.31 20.11
CA PRO A 319 24.85 19.65 18.92
C PRO A 319 24.74 18.13 19.13
N PHE A 320 23.69 17.50 18.68
CA PHE A 320 23.36 16.10 18.92
C PHE A 320 24.44 15.10 18.47
N ASP A 321 25.26 15.48 17.51
CA ASP A 321 26.37 14.70 16.97
C ASP A 321 27.76 15.18 17.47
N GLY A 322 27.79 16.06 18.44
CA GLY A 322 29.01 16.52 19.13
C GLY A 322 29.50 15.53 20.19
N GLU A 323 30.44 15.99 21.01
CA GLU A 323 30.96 15.19 22.15
C GLU A 323 29.94 15.19 23.31
N VAL A 324 28.82 14.49 23.11
CA VAL A 324 27.78 14.28 24.12
C VAL A 324 28.04 12.97 24.86
N LYS A 325 28.17 13.02 26.17
CA LYS A 325 28.45 11.84 27.02
C LYS A 325 27.17 11.23 27.58
N ASP A 326 26.25 12.06 28.01
CA ASP A 326 24.99 11.62 28.63
C ASP A 326 23.85 12.58 28.26
N ALA A 327 23.20 12.32 27.13
CA ALA A 327 22.06 13.14 26.68
C ALA A 327 20.86 12.94 27.63
N ALA A 328 20.29 14.05 28.10
CA ALA A 328 19.10 14.04 28.95
C ALA A 328 17.85 13.67 28.13
N LEU A 329 17.00 12.82 28.70
CA LEU A 329 15.69 12.48 28.14
C LEU A 329 14.55 13.20 28.87
N GLU A 330 14.76 13.67 30.05
CA GLU A 330 13.80 14.45 30.88
C GLU A 330 14.47 15.64 31.55
N GLY A 331 13.60 16.60 31.93
CA GLY A 331 14.02 17.83 32.62
C GLY A 331 13.68 19.06 31.82
N GLU A 332 13.94 20.22 32.42
CA GLU A 332 13.81 21.54 31.82
C GLU A 332 15.16 22.26 31.94
N PHE A 333 15.64 22.78 30.84
CA PHE A 333 16.97 23.35 30.72
C PHE A 333 16.94 24.74 30.13
N VAL A 334 17.84 25.60 30.55
CA VAL A 334 18.04 26.95 29.99
C VAL A 334 19.25 26.90 29.07
N ALA A 335 19.01 27.10 27.78
CA ALA A 335 20.04 27.06 26.74
C ALA A 335 19.91 28.25 25.77
N GLY A 336 21.01 28.63 25.16
CA GLY A 336 21.01 29.52 24.01
C GLY A 336 20.97 28.74 22.72
N GLY A 337 20.46 29.36 21.65
CA GLY A 337 20.39 28.76 20.34
C GLY A 337 19.43 29.49 19.40
N ILE A 338 19.06 28.82 18.34
CA ILE A 338 18.09 29.33 17.37
C ILE A 338 16.96 28.33 17.15
N THR A 339 15.78 28.80 16.82
CA THR A 339 14.77 27.99 16.11
C THR A 339 14.62 28.48 14.69
N VAL A 340 14.27 27.56 13.80
CA VAL A 340 14.08 27.86 12.38
C VAL A 340 12.64 27.55 12.02
N GLY A 341 11.86 28.57 11.72
CA GLY A 341 10.47 28.42 11.27
C GLY A 341 10.36 27.80 9.87
N PRO A 342 9.16 27.41 9.45
CA PRO A 342 8.91 26.82 8.13
C PRO A 342 9.19 27.79 6.96
N ASP A 343 9.02 29.08 7.19
CA ASP A 343 9.33 30.15 6.25
C ASP A 343 10.84 30.51 6.19
N GLY A 344 11.67 29.72 6.90
CA GLY A 344 13.10 29.99 7.03
C GLY A 344 13.43 31.12 8.01
N LYS A 345 12.44 31.69 8.68
CA LYS A 345 12.67 32.71 9.70
C LYS A 345 13.43 32.11 10.87
N VAL A 346 14.49 32.77 11.27
CA VAL A 346 15.33 32.37 12.40
C VAL A 346 15.01 33.24 13.60
N ASP A 347 14.54 32.64 14.68
CA ASP A 347 14.42 33.28 15.97
C ASP A 347 15.61 32.89 16.84
N SER A 348 16.32 33.88 17.39
CA SER A 348 17.55 33.69 18.16
C SER A 348 17.29 33.90 19.63
N PHE A 349 17.81 33.02 20.46
CA PHE A 349 17.67 33.05 21.91
C PHE A 349 19.04 33.12 22.57
N GLU A 350 19.30 34.13 23.36
CA GLU A 350 20.45 34.15 24.27
C GLU A 350 20.26 33.11 25.40
N LYS A 351 19.01 33.03 25.92
CA LYS A 351 18.57 32.05 26.94
C LYS A 351 17.09 31.75 26.70
N VAL A 352 16.76 30.45 26.57
CA VAL A 352 15.38 29.99 26.48
C VAL A 352 15.23 28.71 27.28
N GLN A 353 14.08 28.55 27.93
CA GLN A 353 13.73 27.30 28.58
C GLN A 353 13.32 26.27 27.52
N ALA A 354 13.97 25.12 27.51
CA ALA A 354 13.70 24.05 26.54
C ALA A 354 13.63 22.71 27.27
N LYS A 355 12.89 21.77 26.69
CA LYS A 355 12.70 20.42 27.19
C LYS A 355 13.14 19.40 26.15
N PRO A 356 13.73 18.25 26.55
CA PRO A 356 13.89 17.13 25.63
C PRO A 356 12.54 16.71 25.05
N SER A 357 12.52 16.36 23.79
CA SER A 357 11.28 15.92 23.13
C SER A 357 10.64 14.68 23.80
N PHE A 358 11.45 13.81 24.39
CA PHE A 358 10.97 12.66 25.17
C PHE A 358 10.25 13.09 26.46
N HIS A 359 10.70 14.16 27.11
CA HIS A 359 9.99 14.72 28.26
C HIS A 359 8.60 15.20 27.86
N LEU A 360 8.47 15.85 26.69
CA LEU A 360 7.19 16.26 26.15
C LEU A 360 6.28 15.07 25.82
N LEU A 361 6.83 13.96 25.33
CA LEU A 361 6.08 12.73 25.15
C LEU A 361 5.53 12.19 26.49
N ILE A 362 6.36 12.16 27.54
CA ILE A 362 5.92 11.74 28.88
C ILE A 362 4.76 12.62 29.36
N GLU A 363 4.90 13.95 29.26
CA GLU A 363 3.82 14.87 29.63
C GLU A 363 2.56 14.65 28.80
N HIS A 364 2.69 14.44 27.48
CA HIS A 364 1.58 14.27 26.54
C HIS A 364 0.72 13.05 26.85
N VAL A 365 1.32 11.92 27.18
CA VAL A 365 0.58 10.68 27.42
C VAL A 365 0.09 10.51 28.85
N LYS A 366 0.31 11.49 29.72
CA LYS A 366 0.00 11.42 31.15
C LYS A 366 -1.46 11.08 31.46
N ASP A 367 -2.40 11.64 30.71
CA ASP A 367 -3.82 11.52 30.97
C ASP A 367 -4.48 10.36 30.20
N PHE A 368 -3.74 9.68 29.35
CA PHE A 368 -4.25 8.53 28.56
C PHE A 368 -4.19 7.21 29.36
N THR A 369 -4.78 7.22 30.56
CA THR A 369 -4.76 6.06 31.46
C THR A 369 -5.49 4.84 30.90
N PRO A 370 -5.16 3.62 31.33
CA PRO A 370 -5.92 2.43 30.92
C PRO A 370 -7.40 2.51 31.27
N GLU A 371 -7.78 3.18 32.34
CA GLU A 371 -9.17 3.41 32.72
C GLU A 371 -9.88 4.39 31.80
N TRP A 372 -9.17 5.41 31.29
CA TRP A 372 -9.67 6.30 30.24
C TRP A 372 -9.92 5.49 28.96
N ALA A 373 -8.93 4.72 28.50
CA ALA A 373 -9.05 3.92 27.27
C ALA A 373 -10.13 2.84 27.37
N ALA A 374 -10.27 2.19 28.55
CA ALA A 374 -11.26 1.15 28.76
C ALA A 374 -12.69 1.66 28.52
N ARG A 375 -13.00 2.91 28.88
CA ARG A 375 -14.30 3.52 28.62
C ARG A 375 -14.54 3.81 27.13
N ILE A 376 -13.49 4.00 26.37
CA ILE A 376 -13.53 4.33 24.93
C ILE A 376 -13.59 3.07 24.09
N CYS A 377 -12.63 2.16 24.31
CA CYS A 377 -12.43 0.99 23.44
C CYS A 377 -13.19 -0.27 23.90
N ASP A 378 -13.87 -0.20 25.06
CA ASP A 378 -14.63 -1.31 25.64
C ASP A 378 -13.75 -2.55 25.91
N VAL A 379 -12.49 -2.29 26.31
CA VAL A 379 -11.53 -3.31 26.71
C VAL A 379 -11.12 -3.06 28.16
N PRO A 380 -11.12 -4.08 29.04
CA PRO A 380 -10.74 -3.88 30.44
C PRO A 380 -9.34 -3.27 30.60
N ALA A 381 -9.19 -2.28 31.50
CA ALA A 381 -7.91 -1.64 31.79
C ALA A 381 -6.80 -2.66 32.18
N ALA A 382 -7.16 -3.73 32.89
CA ALA A 382 -6.26 -4.82 33.23
C ALA A 382 -5.71 -5.55 31.98
N THR A 383 -6.51 -5.67 30.91
CA THR A 383 -6.08 -6.24 29.63
C THR A 383 -5.05 -5.34 28.95
N ILE A 384 -5.27 -4.03 28.93
CA ILE A 384 -4.31 -3.07 28.36
C ILE A 384 -2.97 -3.14 29.10
N ARG A 385 -2.99 -3.13 30.45
CA ARG A 385 -1.78 -3.32 31.27
C ARG A 385 -1.08 -4.64 31.01
N LYS A 386 -1.86 -5.73 30.86
CA LYS A 386 -1.31 -7.05 30.51
C LYS A 386 -0.56 -7.01 29.18
N GLN A 387 -1.11 -6.38 28.17
CA GLN A 387 -0.47 -6.32 26.84
C GLN A 387 0.76 -5.40 26.86
N ALA A 388 0.70 -4.24 27.54
CA ALA A 388 1.85 -3.37 27.70
C ALA A 388 3.01 -4.10 28.41
N ASN A 389 2.71 -4.83 29.50
CA ASN A 389 3.71 -5.60 30.22
C ASN A 389 4.30 -6.74 29.38
N ALA A 390 3.47 -7.47 28.63
CA ALA A 390 3.94 -8.51 27.71
C ALA A 390 4.85 -7.93 26.62
N PHE A 391 4.48 -6.79 26.06
CA PHE A 391 5.23 -6.11 25.00
C PHE A 391 6.66 -5.74 25.49
N VAL A 392 6.80 -5.11 26.64
CA VAL A 392 8.12 -4.71 27.16
C VAL A 392 8.94 -5.89 27.68
N THR A 393 8.28 -6.91 28.24
CA THR A 393 8.97 -8.12 28.72
C THR A 393 9.57 -8.91 27.56
N GLU A 394 8.78 -9.12 26.49
CA GLU A 394 9.22 -9.85 25.31
C GLU A 394 10.17 -9.02 24.42
N ALA A 395 10.29 -7.72 24.64
CA ALA A 395 11.27 -6.88 23.96
C ALA A 395 12.71 -7.26 24.31
N MET A 396 12.94 -7.91 25.46
CA MET A 396 14.26 -8.39 25.88
C MET A 396 15.34 -7.31 25.76
N VAL A 397 15.04 -6.09 26.22
CA VAL A 397 15.99 -4.96 26.14
C VAL A 397 17.33 -5.35 26.75
N GLY A 398 18.43 -5.08 26.01
CA GLY A 398 19.78 -5.51 26.38
C GLY A 398 20.23 -6.85 25.78
N ALA A 399 19.29 -7.68 25.27
CA ALA A 399 19.66 -8.92 24.58
C ALA A 399 20.28 -8.65 23.21
N THR A 400 21.17 -9.55 22.79
CA THR A 400 21.80 -9.55 21.47
C THR A 400 21.66 -10.90 20.78
N ILE A 401 21.82 -10.91 19.47
CA ILE A 401 21.84 -12.10 18.62
C ILE A 401 22.94 -11.98 17.57
N ASN A 402 23.68 -13.08 17.35
CA ASN A 402 24.67 -13.10 16.27
C ASN A 402 24.02 -13.60 14.98
N ILE A 403 24.10 -12.80 13.93
CA ILE A 403 23.67 -13.17 12.59
C ILE A 403 24.83 -12.95 11.64
N ASP A 404 25.30 -14.02 10.98
CA ASP A 404 26.43 -14.01 10.06
C ASP A 404 27.74 -13.37 10.61
N GLY A 405 27.99 -13.60 11.89
CA GLY A 405 29.17 -13.05 12.55
C GLY A 405 29.03 -11.61 13.02
N VAL A 406 27.87 -10.99 12.87
CA VAL A 406 27.57 -9.66 13.39
C VAL A 406 26.65 -9.77 14.59
N GLU A 407 27.05 -9.17 15.71
CA GLU A 407 26.25 -9.05 16.90
C GLU A 407 25.27 -7.87 16.77
N LEU A 408 23.99 -8.17 16.86
CA LEU A 408 22.90 -7.21 16.68
C LEU A 408 22.04 -7.15 17.95
N PRO A 409 21.45 -6.00 18.28
CA PRO A 409 20.41 -5.93 19.31
C PRO A 409 19.25 -6.86 18.92
N TYR A 410 18.72 -7.62 19.87
CA TYR A 410 17.61 -8.54 19.67
C TYR A 410 16.38 -8.05 20.43
N ARG A 411 15.29 -7.74 19.69
CA ARG A 411 14.06 -7.17 20.24
C ARG A 411 12.84 -7.89 19.67
N PRO A 412 12.53 -9.12 20.14
CA PRO A 412 11.53 -9.98 19.52
C PRO A 412 10.08 -9.60 19.87
N THR A 413 9.76 -8.34 19.79
CA THR A 413 8.42 -7.80 20.01
C THR A 413 8.00 -6.86 18.88
N CYS A 414 6.69 -6.83 18.57
CA CYS A 414 6.17 -5.98 17.50
C CYS A 414 4.70 -5.59 17.73
N VAL A 415 4.34 -4.38 17.29
CA VAL A 415 2.95 -3.96 17.08
C VAL A 415 2.73 -3.77 15.59
N THR A 416 1.73 -4.43 15.03
CA THR A 416 1.37 -4.31 13.61
C THR A 416 -0.07 -3.86 13.43
N LEU A 417 -0.30 -3.07 12.38
CA LEU A 417 -1.60 -2.51 12.06
C LEU A 417 -2.13 -3.07 10.74
N GLY A 418 -3.44 -3.22 10.64
CA GLY A 418 -4.13 -3.43 9.39
C GLY A 418 -4.31 -2.14 8.62
N LYS A 419 -4.74 -2.23 7.37
CA LYS A 419 -4.92 -1.04 6.52
C LYS A 419 -6.03 -0.12 7.00
N THR A 420 -7.10 -0.66 7.54
CA THR A 420 -8.25 0.12 8.01
C THR A 420 -7.90 1.03 9.20
N GLN A 421 -7.02 0.55 10.09
CA GLN A 421 -6.50 1.33 11.20
C GLN A 421 -5.54 2.45 10.77
N ASN A 422 -5.09 2.42 9.52
CA ASN A 422 -4.16 3.36 8.93
C ASN A 422 -4.85 4.40 8.01
N ASN A 423 -6.17 4.36 7.88
CA ASN A 423 -6.91 5.22 6.96
C ASN A 423 -7.75 6.27 7.69
N GLY A 424 -7.65 7.53 7.24
CA GLY A 424 -8.46 8.64 7.73
C GLY A 424 -8.22 8.97 9.19
N TRP A 425 -9.10 9.73 9.79
CA TRP A 425 -9.01 10.13 11.20
C TRP A 425 -8.68 8.97 12.14
N GLY A 426 -7.71 9.16 13.02
CA GLY A 426 -7.19 8.12 13.90
C GLY A 426 -6.12 7.23 13.27
N GLY A 427 -5.96 7.26 11.95
CA GLY A 427 -4.94 6.49 11.25
C GLY A 427 -3.52 6.96 11.57
N TYR A 428 -3.28 8.27 11.50
CA TYR A 428 -2.02 8.87 11.90
C TYR A 428 -1.66 8.55 13.35
N GLN A 429 -2.63 8.70 14.25
CA GLN A 429 -2.48 8.42 15.67
C GLN A 429 -2.12 6.96 15.95
N CYS A 430 -2.78 6.02 15.28
CA CYS A 430 -2.46 4.59 15.39
C CYS A 430 -1.04 4.29 14.91
N VAL A 431 -0.64 4.81 13.76
CA VAL A 431 0.69 4.56 13.18
C VAL A 431 1.77 5.17 14.06
N TRP A 432 1.61 6.43 14.45
CA TRP A 432 2.53 7.12 15.34
C TRP A 432 2.71 6.35 16.65
N ALA A 433 1.63 6.03 17.36
CA ALA A 433 1.69 5.33 18.64
C ALA A 433 2.35 3.95 18.52
N SER A 434 2.05 3.20 17.46
CA SER A 434 2.67 1.90 17.21
C SER A 434 4.18 2.00 16.98
N HIS A 435 4.63 3.04 16.25
CA HIS A 435 6.05 3.28 16.02
C HIS A 435 6.76 3.78 17.29
N VAL A 436 6.11 4.65 18.07
CA VAL A 436 6.66 5.12 19.34
C VAL A 436 6.81 3.96 20.34
N LEU A 437 5.81 3.07 20.47
CA LEU A 437 5.95 1.87 21.31
C LEU A 437 7.19 1.06 20.97
N GLN A 438 7.43 0.85 19.68
CA GLN A 438 8.61 0.11 19.21
C GLN A 438 9.91 0.89 19.40
N THR A 439 9.85 2.21 19.32
CA THR A 439 10.97 3.10 19.64
C THR A 439 11.36 3.00 21.11
N LEU A 440 10.39 2.97 22.02
CA LEU A 440 10.66 2.86 23.45
C LEU A 440 11.54 1.66 23.80
N VAL A 441 11.30 0.53 23.17
CA VAL A 441 12.05 -0.72 23.44
C VAL A 441 13.17 -0.99 22.44
N GLY A 442 13.42 -0.08 21.51
CA GLY A 442 14.45 -0.23 20.49
C GLY A 442 14.16 -1.33 19.47
N ALA A 443 12.89 -1.64 19.17
CA ALA A 443 12.51 -2.73 18.27
C ALA A 443 12.46 -2.32 16.78
N LEU A 444 13.08 -1.20 16.41
CA LEU A 444 13.14 -0.74 15.01
C LEU A 444 14.39 -1.25 14.31
N GLU A 445 14.21 -1.85 13.13
CA GLU A 445 15.27 -2.28 12.21
C GLU A 445 16.26 -3.29 12.85
N VAL A 446 15.77 -4.15 13.72
CA VAL A 446 16.55 -5.17 14.42
C VAL A 446 15.87 -6.54 14.34
N PRO A 447 16.65 -7.65 14.53
CA PRO A 447 16.08 -8.99 14.56
C PRO A 447 14.93 -9.15 15.56
N GLY A 448 13.86 -9.79 15.10
CA GLY A 448 12.64 -10.04 15.88
C GLY A 448 11.70 -8.85 16.01
N GLY A 449 12.12 -7.66 15.60
CA GLY A 449 11.38 -6.42 15.77
C GLY A 449 10.56 -6.02 14.55
N HIS A 450 10.44 -4.71 14.37
CA HIS A 450 9.67 -4.05 13.32
C HIS A 450 10.61 -3.57 12.20
N LEU A 451 10.43 -4.13 11.03
CA LEU A 451 11.33 -3.90 9.91
C LEU A 451 10.65 -3.03 8.86
N GLY A 452 11.37 -2.01 8.40
CA GLY A 452 10.92 -1.16 7.31
C GLY A 452 11.20 -1.81 5.96
N ASN A 453 10.14 -2.03 5.20
CA ASN A 453 10.25 -2.47 3.81
C ASN A 453 10.19 -1.29 2.86
N ARG A 454 11.13 -1.24 1.93
CA ARG A 454 11.15 -0.27 0.86
C ARG A 454 10.70 -0.90 -0.42
N VAL A 455 9.66 -0.35 -0.96
CA VAL A 455 9.33 -0.61 -2.34
C VAL A 455 10.23 0.26 -3.19
N LEU A 456 11.17 -0.36 -3.88
CA LEU A 456 11.93 0.32 -4.91
C LEU A 456 11.17 0.33 -6.21
N PHE A 457 10.68 1.50 -6.50
CA PHE A 457 10.40 1.87 -7.88
C PHE A 457 11.67 2.50 -8.44
N SER A 458 12.67 1.71 -8.72
CA SER A 458 13.85 2.20 -9.40
C SER A 458 13.59 2.20 -10.90
N GLY A 459 12.89 3.24 -11.34
CA GLY A 459 13.17 3.72 -12.66
C GLY A 459 14.59 4.31 -12.69
N PRO A 460 15.15 4.56 -13.83
CA PRO A 460 16.49 5.11 -14.00
C PRO A 460 16.60 6.59 -13.63
N MET A 461 16.00 6.99 -12.51
CA MET A 461 15.99 8.39 -12.09
C MET A 461 17.26 8.79 -11.35
N VAL A 462 17.78 9.94 -11.69
CA VAL A 462 18.96 10.53 -11.08
C VAL A 462 18.57 11.78 -10.32
N LYS A 463 19.03 11.90 -9.06
CA LYS A 463 18.89 13.14 -8.30
C LYS A 463 19.93 14.14 -8.78
N THR A 464 19.48 15.30 -9.24
CA THR A 464 20.36 16.39 -9.66
C THR A 464 20.80 17.24 -8.47
N ASN A 465 21.89 18.01 -8.66
CA ASN A 465 22.48 18.85 -7.60
C ASN A 465 21.54 19.98 -7.12
N ASP A 466 20.57 20.35 -7.93
CA ASP A 466 19.58 21.38 -7.60
C ASP A 466 18.33 20.81 -6.90
N GLY A 467 18.36 19.54 -6.50
CA GLY A 467 17.32 18.90 -5.72
C GLY A 467 16.14 18.36 -6.53
N PHE A 468 16.27 18.25 -7.83
CA PHE A 468 15.28 17.65 -8.70
C PHE A 468 15.59 16.18 -8.99
N MET A 469 14.59 15.45 -9.46
CA MET A 469 14.73 14.11 -10.00
C MET A 469 14.62 14.19 -11.52
N GLU A 470 15.57 13.60 -12.22
CA GLU A 470 15.60 13.55 -13.67
C GLU A 470 15.85 12.12 -14.16
N TYR A 471 15.36 11.82 -15.35
CA TYR A 471 15.77 10.60 -16.05
C TYR A 471 17.12 10.82 -16.73
N PRO A 472 18.01 9.80 -16.80
CA PRO A 472 19.29 9.91 -17.47
C PRO A 472 19.18 10.04 -19.00
N PHE A 473 17.99 9.84 -19.55
CA PHE A 473 17.66 10.12 -20.93
C PHE A 473 16.52 11.10 -20.99
N ASN A 474 16.57 11.98 -21.95
CA ASN A 474 15.57 13.02 -22.12
C ASN A 474 14.88 12.84 -23.47
N PRO A 475 13.65 12.36 -23.50
CA PRO A 475 12.98 12.09 -24.76
C PRO A 475 12.64 13.34 -25.54
N THR A 476 12.05 14.37 -24.97
CA THR A 476 11.55 15.47 -25.80
C THR A 476 11.40 16.82 -25.14
N ASP A 477 11.31 16.93 -23.82
CA ASP A 477 11.09 18.21 -23.18
C ASP A 477 11.54 18.23 -21.71
N LYS A 478 12.66 18.93 -21.46
CA LYS A 478 13.28 18.96 -20.13
C LYS A 478 12.47 19.71 -19.07
N GLU A 479 11.72 20.70 -19.45
CA GLU A 479 11.04 21.57 -18.48
C GLU A 479 9.89 20.85 -17.77
N HIS A 480 9.22 19.93 -18.45
CA HIS A 480 8.06 19.20 -17.89
C HIS A 480 8.44 17.92 -17.11
N TRP A 481 9.71 17.55 -17.10
CA TRP A 481 10.20 16.29 -16.50
C TRP A 481 10.81 16.42 -15.13
N ARG A 482 11.03 17.65 -14.69
CA ARG A 482 11.70 17.92 -13.44
C ARG A 482 10.69 18.07 -12.32
N PHE A 483 10.84 17.26 -11.29
CA PHE A 483 10.02 17.40 -10.09
C PHE A 483 10.90 17.40 -8.84
N PRO A 484 10.51 18.13 -7.78
CA PRO A 484 11.31 18.24 -6.57
C PRO A 484 11.58 16.88 -5.93
N ALA A 485 12.84 16.55 -5.68
CA ALA A 485 13.24 15.30 -5.05
C ALA A 485 12.69 15.14 -3.62
N GLY A 486 12.44 16.24 -2.92
CA GLY A 486 11.90 16.25 -1.56
C GLY A 486 10.49 15.71 -1.44
N ARG A 487 9.74 15.60 -2.52
CA ARG A 487 8.40 14.99 -2.52
C ARG A 487 8.41 13.49 -2.24
N ARG A 488 9.54 12.83 -2.41
CA ARG A 488 9.72 11.43 -2.01
C ARG A 488 9.66 11.20 -0.50
N ASP A 489 9.75 12.26 0.28
CA ASP A 489 9.67 12.18 1.74
C ASP A 489 8.21 12.12 2.26
N GLY A 490 7.26 11.74 1.44
CA GLY A 490 5.85 11.65 1.84
C GLY A 490 5.09 12.98 1.85
N CYS A 491 5.80 14.09 1.71
CA CYS A 491 5.23 15.44 1.82
C CYS A 491 4.16 15.77 0.78
N ALA A 492 4.17 15.13 -0.37
CA ALA A 492 3.19 15.39 -1.43
C ALA A 492 1.76 14.98 -1.03
N SER A 493 1.62 13.93 -0.22
CA SER A 493 0.33 13.46 0.28
C SER A 493 -0.16 14.26 1.49
N ILE A 494 0.77 14.86 2.24
CA ILE A 494 0.47 15.67 3.43
C ILE A 494 0.02 17.08 3.05
N CYS A 495 0.44 17.56 1.88
CA CYS A 495 0.09 18.89 1.38
C CYS A 495 -0.83 18.79 0.15
N PRO A 496 -2.14 18.82 0.31
CA PRO A 496 -3.09 18.68 -0.80
C PRO A 496 -2.92 19.74 -1.90
N LEU A 497 -2.20 20.83 -1.64
CA LEU A 497 -1.97 21.92 -2.58
C LEU A 497 -0.64 21.84 -3.35
N THR A 498 0.22 20.90 -3.04
CA THR A 498 1.61 20.90 -3.57
C THR A 498 1.92 19.80 -4.56
N GLY A 499 1.00 18.91 -4.83
CA GLY A 499 1.23 17.80 -5.74
C GLY A 499 0.79 18.06 -7.18
N PRO A 500 1.37 17.39 -8.16
CA PRO A 500 0.76 17.26 -9.49
C PRO A 500 -0.46 16.33 -9.45
N PHE A 501 -1.02 16.09 -8.28
CA PHE A 501 -2.11 15.17 -8.02
C PHE A 501 -3.46 15.84 -8.21
N LEU A 502 -4.45 15.05 -8.57
CA LEU A 502 -5.84 15.47 -8.71
C LEU A 502 -6.48 15.92 -7.37
N GLY A 503 -5.75 15.89 -6.28
CA GLY A 503 -6.21 16.25 -4.93
C GLY A 503 -5.81 15.21 -3.90
N PRO A 504 -6.28 15.29 -2.64
CA PRO A 504 -6.13 14.21 -1.68
C PRO A 504 -6.65 12.92 -2.26
N LEU A 505 -5.88 11.87 -2.14
CA LEU A 505 -6.06 10.59 -2.86
C LEU A 505 -7.51 10.09 -2.89
N HIS A 506 -8.20 10.13 -1.76
CA HIS A 506 -9.57 9.64 -1.66
C HIS A 506 -10.62 10.57 -2.24
N LEU A 507 -10.29 11.83 -2.44
CA LEU A 507 -11.20 12.87 -2.95
C LEU A 507 -11.00 13.16 -4.43
N ALA A 508 -9.96 12.65 -5.04
CA ALA A 508 -9.59 13.08 -6.37
C ALA A 508 -10.61 12.73 -7.45
N TRP A 509 -11.28 11.58 -7.37
CA TRP A 509 -12.39 11.29 -8.26
C TRP A 509 -13.51 12.32 -8.11
N LYS A 510 -13.84 12.67 -6.87
CA LYS A 510 -14.86 13.67 -6.58
C LYS A 510 -14.48 15.05 -7.12
N TRP A 511 -13.24 15.43 -6.96
CA TRP A 511 -12.76 16.75 -7.37
C TRP A 511 -12.62 16.94 -8.88
N LEU A 512 -12.67 15.88 -9.66
CA LEU A 512 -12.84 15.97 -11.11
C LEU A 512 -14.23 16.48 -11.50
N VAL A 513 -15.25 16.26 -10.68
CA VAL A 513 -16.65 16.61 -11.00
C VAL A 513 -17.25 17.62 -10.02
N GLU A 514 -16.77 17.63 -8.77
CA GLU A 514 -17.23 18.50 -7.69
C GLU A 514 -16.01 19.07 -6.93
N PRO A 515 -15.16 19.89 -7.57
CA PRO A 515 -14.02 20.48 -6.87
C PRO A 515 -14.49 21.43 -5.74
N PRO A 516 -13.78 21.47 -4.60
CA PRO A 516 -14.10 22.42 -3.55
C PRO A 516 -13.76 23.85 -3.98
N GLU A 517 -14.33 24.80 -3.27
CA GLU A 517 -14.16 26.23 -3.54
C GLU A 517 -12.67 26.61 -3.53
N ASN A 518 -12.28 27.43 -4.49
CA ASN A 518 -10.91 27.95 -4.66
C ASN A 518 -9.80 26.90 -4.91
N TRP A 519 -10.18 25.62 -5.09
CA TRP A 519 -9.20 24.60 -5.48
C TRP A 519 -8.82 24.78 -6.95
N PRO A 520 -7.52 24.80 -7.30
CA PRO A 520 -7.08 24.77 -8.69
C PRO A 520 -7.35 23.39 -9.28
N ALA A 521 -8.62 23.18 -9.66
CA ALA A 521 -9.11 21.88 -10.08
C ALA A 521 -8.40 21.38 -11.34
N PRO A 522 -8.15 20.06 -11.46
CA PRO A 522 -7.70 19.45 -12.69
C PRO A 522 -8.79 19.51 -13.75
N SER A 523 -8.38 19.59 -14.99
CA SER A 523 -9.29 19.30 -16.11
C SER A 523 -9.58 17.80 -16.17
N MET A 524 -10.71 17.42 -16.75
CA MET A 524 -10.97 16.00 -17.05
C MET A 524 -9.86 15.49 -17.98
N PRO A 525 -9.21 14.37 -17.69
CA PRO A 525 -8.18 13.82 -18.56
C PRO A 525 -8.69 13.58 -19.99
N GLU A 526 -7.90 13.94 -20.98
CA GLU A 526 -8.24 13.68 -22.40
C GLU A 526 -8.17 12.20 -22.77
N VAL A 527 -7.26 11.48 -22.13
CA VAL A 527 -7.12 10.02 -22.28
C VAL A 527 -7.04 9.39 -20.90
N PHE A 528 -7.91 8.45 -20.66
CA PHE A 528 -7.95 7.67 -19.44
C PHE A 528 -7.74 6.18 -19.78
N ILE A 529 -6.75 5.56 -19.17
CA ILE A 529 -6.40 4.16 -19.43
C ILE A 529 -6.57 3.39 -18.13
N THR A 530 -7.50 2.46 -18.10
CA THR A 530 -7.69 1.56 -16.95
C THR A 530 -7.13 0.19 -17.28
N TYR A 531 -6.25 -0.29 -16.40
CA TYR A 531 -5.61 -1.57 -16.55
C TYR A 531 -5.99 -2.49 -15.38
N LYS A 532 -6.89 -3.44 -15.67
CA LYS A 532 -7.38 -4.46 -14.73
C LYS A 532 -7.82 -3.91 -13.38
N ILE A 533 -8.56 -2.85 -13.41
CA ILE A 533 -9.12 -2.15 -12.26
C ILE A 533 -10.62 -1.94 -12.48
N ASN A 534 -11.40 -2.10 -11.41
CA ASN A 534 -12.82 -1.77 -11.41
C ASN A 534 -13.15 -0.74 -10.31
N PRO A 535 -12.82 0.55 -10.53
CA PRO A 535 -13.02 1.60 -9.54
C PRO A 535 -14.48 1.79 -9.12
N VAL A 536 -15.45 1.44 -9.97
CA VAL A 536 -16.88 1.54 -9.64
C VAL A 536 -17.25 0.77 -8.38
N VAL A 537 -16.62 -0.36 -8.14
CA VAL A 537 -16.88 -1.19 -6.94
C VAL A 537 -15.76 -1.14 -5.92
N SER A 538 -14.60 -0.57 -6.26
CA SER A 538 -13.44 -0.56 -5.38
C SER A 538 -13.09 0.82 -4.82
N GLN A 539 -13.61 1.90 -5.37
CA GLN A 539 -13.46 3.27 -4.88
C GLN A 539 -14.63 3.70 -4.02
N PHE A 540 -14.39 4.66 -3.10
CA PHE A 540 -15.46 5.33 -2.38
C PHE A 540 -16.38 6.08 -3.34
N ASP A 541 -17.66 6.17 -2.94
CA ASP A 541 -18.64 6.99 -3.61
C ASP A 541 -18.89 6.50 -5.05
N THR A 542 -19.37 5.27 -5.17
CA THR A 542 -19.74 4.67 -6.48
C THR A 542 -20.48 5.64 -7.40
N PRO A 543 -21.50 6.44 -6.93
CA PRO A 543 -22.16 7.46 -7.78
C PRO A 543 -21.20 8.47 -8.40
N ILE A 544 -20.22 8.95 -7.64
CA ILE A 544 -19.20 9.90 -8.14
C ILE A 544 -18.31 9.24 -9.18
N VAL A 545 -17.86 8.02 -8.93
CA VAL A 545 -17.03 7.28 -9.89
C VAL A 545 -17.77 7.07 -11.22
N LEU A 546 -19.03 6.72 -11.16
CA LEU A 546 -19.87 6.57 -12.36
C LEU A 546 -20.00 7.89 -13.13
N GLU A 547 -20.18 9.01 -12.43
CA GLU A 547 -20.27 10.33 -13.08
C GLU A 547 -18.93 10.74 -13.72
N VAL A 548 -17.81 10.44 -13.09
CA VAL A 548 -16.47 10.67 -13.67
C VAL A 548 -16.30 9.85 -14.95
N LEU A 549 -16.56 8.53 -14.90
CA LEU A 549 -16.42 7.66 -16.08
C LEU A 549 -17.34 8.07 -17.25
N LYS A 550 -18.54 8.54 -16.93
CA LYS A 550 -19.46 9.07 -17.92
C LYS A 550 -18.92 10.29 -18.66
N ARG A 551 -18.15 11.15 -17.98
CA ARG A 551 -17.57 12.38 -18.55
C ARG A 551 -16.20 12.18 -19.19
N MET A 552 -15.54 11.02 -19.05
CA MET A 552 -14.23 10.78 -19.66
C MET A 552 -14.29 10.91 -21.18
N PRO A 553 -13.49 11.82 -21.79
CA PRO A 553 -13.50 12.03 -23.25
C PRO A 553 -13.11 10.78 -24.04
N PHE A 554 -12.04 10.11 -23.64
CA PHE A 554 -11.58 8.88 -24.27
C PHE A 554 -11.04 7.91 -23.22
N HIS A 555 -11.67 6.74 -23.11
CA HIS A 555 -11.35 5.72 -22.13
C HIS A 555 -10.93 4.41 -22.79
N VAL A 556 -9.69 3.99 -22.55
CA VAL A 556 -9.15 2.69 -22.93
C VAL A 556 -9.19 1.77 -21.73
N ALA A 557 -9.85 0.63 -21.81
CA ALA A 557 -9.94 -0.31 -20.70
C ALA A 557 -9.35 -1.68 -21.06
N PHE A 558 -8.44 -2.14 -20.21
CA PHE A 558 -7.97 -3.51 -20.22
C PHE A 558 -8.81 -4.34 -19.25
N GLY A 559 -9.62 -5.24 -19.77
CA GLY A 559 -10.52 -6.08 -19.01
C GLY A 559 -10.34 -7.56 -19.30
N TYR A 560 -10.70 -8.38 -18.31
CA TYR A 560 -10.77 -9.83 -18.43
C TYR A 560 -12.17 -10.29 -18.84
N THR A 561 -13.19 -9.68 -18.22
CA THR A 561 -14.60 -9.83 -18.53
C THR A 561 -15.21 -8.43 -18.64
N MET A 562 -16.44 -8.35 -19.14
CA MET A 562 -17.21 -7.12 -19.03
C MET A 562 -17.47 -6.83 -17.56
N ASP A 563 -17.03 -5.68 -17.08
CA ASP A 563 -17.30 -5.18 -15.72
C ASP A 563 -17.87 -3.76 -15.78
N GLU A 564 -18.13 -3.18 -14.62
CA GLU A 564 -18.75 -1.85 -14.47
C GLU A 564 -17.90 -0.75 -15.09
N THR A 565 -16.59 -0.85 -15.02
CA THR A 565 -15.64 0.14 -15.57
C THR A 565 -15.44 -0.05 -17.06
N VAL A 566 -15.25 -1.29 -17.51
CA VAL A 566 -15.16 -1.65 -18.93
C VAL A 566 -16.41 -1.21 -19.70
N TRP A 567 -17.60 -1.26 -19.04
CA TRP A 567 -18.86 -0.80 -19.63
C TRP A 567 -18.83 0.65 -20.13
N PHE A 568 -18.02 1.52 -19.53
CA PHE A 568 -17.85 2.93 -19.90
C PHE A 568 -16.73 3.19 -20.91
N ALA A 569 -15.94 2.19 -21.26
CA ALA A 569 -14.81 2.37 -22.17
C ALA A 569 -15.23 2.73 -23.60
N ASP A 570 -14.39 3.48 -24.28
CA ASP A 570 -14.48 3.74 -25.73
C ASP A 570 -13.76 2.64 -26.52
N LEU A 571 -12.67 2.12 -25.93
CA LEU A 571 -11.87 1.05 -26.48
C LEU A 571 -11.62 -0.02 -25.41
N VAL A 572 -11.97 -1.26 -25.70
CA VAL A 572 -11.78 -2.40 -24.81
C VAL A 572 -10.70 -3.31 -25.38
N LEU A 573 -9.68 -3.58 -24.59
CA LEU A 573 -8.51 -4.35 -25.00
C LEU A 573 -8.30 -5.55 -24.06
N PRO A 574 -8.61 -6.78 -24.46
CA PRO A 574 -8.29 -7.96 -23.68
C PRO A 574 -6.83 -8.38 -23.91
N GLU A 575 -6.07 -8.43 -22.85
CA GLU A 575 -4.71 -9.00 -22.90
C GLU A 575 -4.69 -10.49 -22.54
N ASP A 576 -3.52 -11.11 -22.69
CA ASP A 576 -3.27 -12.50 -22.30
C ASP A 576 -3.59 -12.70 -20.81
N GLY A 577 -4.29 -13.78 -20.53
CA GLY A 577 -4.67 -14.15 -19.16
C GLY A 577 -3.50 -14.78 -18.36
N ASP A 578 -3.77 -15.15 -17.10
CA ASP A 578 -2.73 -15.71 -16.20
C ASP A 578 -1.97 -16.91 -16.75
N LEU A 579 -2.65 -17.80 -17.45
CA LEU A 579 -2.07 -19.02 -18.02
C LEU A 579 -1.57 -18.85 -19.46
N GLU A 580 -1.74 -17.66 -20.05
CA GLU A 580 -1.35 -17.32 -21.42
C GLU A 580 -0.20 -16.33 -21.47
N ALA A 581 -0.04 -15.52 -20.41
CA ALA A 581 0.89 -14.40 -20.39
C ALA A 581 2.35 -14.85 -20.27
N LEU A 582 3.24 -14.12 -20.98
CA LEU A 582 4.67 -14.20 -20.79
C LEU A 582 5.16 -12.99 -19.99
N GLN A 583 5.88 -13.25 -18.89
CA GLN A 583 6.45 -12.19 -18.09
C GLN A 583 7.56 -12.68 -17.15
N ILE A 584 8.49 -11.80 -16.83
CA ILE A 584 9.52 -12.01 -15.83
C ILE A 584 9.22 -11.11 -14.62
N TRP A 585 9.35 -11.66 -13.42
CA TRP A 585 9.06 -10.94 -12.18
C TRP A 585 10.15 -11.13 -11.13
N PRO A 586 10.47 -10.11 -10.32
CA PRO A 586 11.37 -10.29 -9.20
C PRO A 586 10.70 -11.09 -8.08
N CYS A 587 11.47 -11.90 -7.42
CA CYS A 587 11.01 -12.76 -6.36
C CYS A 587 12.05 -12.81 -5.25
N GLY A 588 11.62 -12.68 -4.00
CA GLY A 588 12.51 -12.72 -2.85
C GLY A 588 13.11 -11.38 -2.42
N GLY A 589 13.93 -11.44 -1.40
CA GLY A 589 14.41 -10.24 -0.73
C GLY A 589 13.34 -9.61 0.15
N THR A 590 13.41 -8.32 0.38
CA THR A 590 12.41 -7.56 1.10
C THR A 590 11.32 -7.07 0.15
N TRP A 591 10.07 -7.41 0.46
CA TRP A 591 8.90 -7.04 -0.31
C TRP A 591 7.75 -6.67 0.62
N PHE A 592 6.53 -6.51 0.12
CA PHE A 592 5.37 -6.36 0.97
C PHE A 592 5.13 -7.58 1.86
N LEU A 593 4.70 -7.38 3.09
CA LEU A 593 4.11 -8.39 3.96
C LEU A 593 4.99 -9.62 4.25
N GLU A 594 5.89 -9.51 5.22
CA GLU A 594 6.64 -10.64 5.80
C GLU A 594 7.53 -11.44 4.84
N GLN A 595 8.14 -10.74 3.89
CA GLN A 595 8.93 -11.38 2.84
C GLN A 595 10.43 -11.24 2.98
N PHE A 596 10.92 -11.15 4.18
CA PHE A 596 12.35 -11.18 4.43
C PHE A 596 12.86 -12.61 4.26
N TRP A 597 13.18 -12.97 3.04
CA TRP A 597 13.78 -14.26 2.76
C TRP A 597 15.23 -14.14 2.30
N GLU A 598 15.91 -15.27 2.33
CA GLU A 598 17.37 -15.34 2.18
C GLU A 598 17.82 -15.37 0.72
N HIS A 599 16.88 -15.40 -0.20
CA HIS A 599 17.14 -15.48 -1.62
C HIS A 599 16.41 -14.40 -2.39
N ARG A 600 17.00 -13.93 -3.46
CA ARG A 600 16.40 -13.01 -4.40
C ARG A 600 16.66 -13.48 -5.82
N GLY A 601 15.69 -13.31 -6.70
CA GLY A 601 15.84 -13.74 -8.08
C GLY A 601 14.77 -13.21 -8.99
N LEU A 602 14.66 -13.89 -10.12
CA LEU A 602 13.64 -13.67 -11.14
C LEU A 602 12.87 -14.95 -11.37
N VAL A 603 11.58 -14.83 -11.59
CA VAL A 603 10.68 -15.96 -11.90
C VAL A 603 9.89 -15.66 -13.17
N ILE A 604 9.44 -16.71 -13.83
CA ILE A 604 8.71 -16.62 -15.10
C ILE A 604 7.23 -16.94 -14.91
N LYS A 605 6.39 -16.11 -15.50
CA LYS A 605 5.06 -16.47 -15.95
C LYS A 605 5.18 -16.77 -17.46
N GLN A 606 4.71 -17.94 -17.88
CA GLN A 606 4.80 -18.34 -19.28
C GLN A 606 3.48 -18.91 -19.78
N PRO A 607 3.21 -18.85 -21.09
CA PRO A 607 2.07 -19.51 -21.67
C PRO A 607 2.13 -21.04 -21.38
N VAL A 608 1.14 -21.56 -20.67
CA VAL A 608 0.99 -22.98 -20.39
C VAL A 608 -0.12 -23.64 -21.20
N VAL A 609 -0.98 -22.81 -21.78
CA VAL A 609 -2.09 -23.19 -22.69
C VAL A 609 -2.15 -22.21 -23.85
N GLU A 610 -2.88 -22.58 -24.89
CA GLU A 610 -3.16 -21.66 -26.00
C GLU A 610 -4.00 -20.45 -25.55
N ARG A 611 -3.84 -19.34 -26.26
CA ARG A 611 -4.61 -18.11 -26.04
C ARG A 611 -6.09 -18.36 -26.21
N PHE A 612 -6.86 -17.76 -25.32
CA PHE A 612 -8.32 -17.75 -25.44
C PHE A 612 -8.75 -16.58 -26.34
N GLY A 613 -9.15 -16.87 -27.55
CA GLY A 613 -9.56 -15.84 -28.50
C GLY A 613 -8.37 -15.07 -29.09
N ASN A 614 -8.62 -13.78 -29.39
CA ASN A 614 -7.65 -12.88 -30.00
C ASN A 614 -7.05 -11.92 -28.97
N THR A 615 -6.48 -12.48 -27.87
CA THR A 615 -5.74 -11.71 -26.86
C THR A 615 -4.29 -11.49 -27.28
N ARG A 616 -3.59 -10.54 -26.64
CA ARG A 616 -2.19 -10.25 -26.93
C ARG A 616 -1.40 -9.98 -25.66
N ASN A 617 -0.11 -10.27 -25.70
CA ASN A 617 0.79 -9.93 -24.61
C ASN A 617 0.90 -8.40 -24.46
N ILE A 618 0.86 -7.93 -23.22
CA ILE A 618 0.90 -6.50 -22.89
C ILE A 618 2.19 -5.82 -23.39
N SER A 619 3.32 -6.53 -23.40
CA SER A 619 4.60 -5.99 -23.89
C SER A 619 4.57 -5.78 -25.40
N ASP A 620 3.94 -6.70 -26.15
CA ASP A 620 3.76 -6.53 -27.60
C ASP A 620 2.81 -5.36 -27.91
N ILE A 621 1.75 -5.20 -27.09
CA ILE A 621 0.83 -4.06 -27.20
C ILE A 621 1.57 -2.74 -26.98
N ALA A 622 2.42 -2.67 -25.96
CA ALA A 622 3.20 -1.46 -25.67
C ALA A 622 4.20 -1.12 -26.76
N THR A 623 4.90 -2.12 -27.28
CA THR A 623 5.86 -1.97 -28.39
C THR A 623 5.16 -1.49 -29.65
N ASP A 624 4.04 -2.10 -30.02
CA ASP A 624 3.25 -1.71 -31.19
C ASP A 624 2.66 -0.30 -31.07
N LEU A 625 2.19 0.07 -29.88
CA LEU A 625 1.70 1.41 -29.62
C LEU A 625 2.80 2.46 -29.74
N ALA A 626 3.98 2.20 -29.15
CA ALA A 626 5.14 3.08 -29.25
C ALA A 626 5.60 3.27 -30.72
N ASP A 627 5.62 2.19 -31.49
CA ASP A 627 5.92 2.21 -32.93
C ASP A 627 4.92 3.08 -33.71
N LYS A 628 3.61 2.84 -33.53
CA LYS A 628 2.54 3.62 -34.18
C LYS A 628 2.52 5.11 -33.79
N MET A 629 3.01 5.44 -32.62
CA MET A 629 3.18 6.82 -32.16
C MET A 629 4.48 7.46 -32.67
N GLY A 630 5.36 6.73 -33.35
CA GLY A 630 6.68 7.20 -33.74
C GLY A 630 7.68 7.36 -32.59
N MET A 631 7.50 6.61 -31.50
CA MET A 631 8.26 6.72 -30.26
C MET A 631 9.03 5.44 -29.92
N LEU A 632 9.25 4.56 -30.88
CA LEU A 632 9.91 3.28 -30.65
C LEU A 632 11.32 3.44 -30.08
N ALA A 633 12.05 4.43 -30.57
CA ALA A 633 13.40 4.70 -30.10
C ALA A 633 13.44 5.15 -28.63
N ASP A 634 12.53 6.02 -28.24
CA ASP A 634 12.43 6.49 -26.86
C ASP A 634 11.98 5.36 -25.92
N TYR A 635 11.05 4.52 -26.39
CA TYR A 635 10.58 3.35 -25.65
C TYR A 635 11.70 2.33 -25.42
N ASN A 636 12.45 1.97 -26.48
CA ASN A 636 13.61 1.08 -26.36
C ASN A 636 14.68 1.66 -25.45
N ASN A 637 14.94 2.96 -25.51
CA ASN A 637 15.85 3.63 -24.61
C ASN A 637 15.37 3.58 -23.16
N ALA A 638 14.09 3.79 -22.89
CA ALA A 638 13.55 3.65 -21.55
C ALA A 638 13.81 2.25 -20.97
N LEU A 639 13.56 1.21 -21.75
CA LEU A 639 13.86 -0.17 -21.36
C LEU A 639 15.37 -0.39 -21.14
N ASN A 640 16.22 0.14 -22.03
CA ASN A 640 17.67 0.06 -21.91
C ASN A 640 18.18 0.66 -20.59
N TYR A 641 17.58 1.74 -20.14
CA TYR A 641 17.92 2.39 -18.87
C TYR A 641 17.25 1.76 -17.63
N GLY A 642 16.56 0.65 -17.80
CA GLY A 642 16.02 -0.12 -16.67
C GLY A 642 14.59 0.27 -16.27
N ALA A 643 13.79 0.79 -17.19
CA ALA A 643 12.36 1.04 -16.93
C ALA A 643 11.62 -0.23 -16.49
N TYR A 644 12.09 -1.40 -16.90
CA TYR A 644 11.56 -2.68 -16.44
C TYR A 644 12.40 -3.24 -15.28
N LEU A 645 11.81 -3.28 -14.09
CA LEU A 645 12.39 -3.87 -12.86
C LEU A 645 13.77 -3.32 -12.45
N GLY A 646 14.17 -2.17 -12.95
CA GLY A 646 15.50 -1.63 -12.69
C GLY A 646 16.65 -2.42 -13.34
N ILE A 647 16.33 -3.34 -14.24
CA ILE A 647 17.34 -4.15 -14.95
C ILE A 647 17.79 -3.38 -16.19
N ALA A 648 18.93 -2.69 -16.09
CA ALA A 648 19.46 -1.92 -17.19
C ALA A 648 20.09 -2.84 -18.25
N LEU A 649 19.73 -2.60 -19.51
CA LEU A 649 20.32 -3.26 -20.68
C LEU A 649 21.42 -2.40 -21.31
N LYS A 650 21.42 -1.09 -21.05
CA LYS A 650 22.38 -0.12 -21.58
C LYS A 650 23.83 -0.50 -21.29
N GLY A 651 24.68 -0.50 -22.32
CA GLY A 651 26.09 -0.87 -22.19
C GLY A 651 26.34 -2.37 -22.01
N THR A 652 25.32 -3.21 -22.16
CA THR A 652 25.42 -4.67 -22.15
C THR A 652 25.28 -5.23 -23.58
N PRO A 653 25.66 -6.49 -23.84
CA PRO A 653 25.38 -7.14 -25.13
C PRO A 653 23.89 -7.28 -25.47
N HIS A 654 23.02 -6.98 -24.48
CA HIS A 654 21.58 -7.12 -24.58
C HIS A 654 20.86 -5.81 -24.83
N GLU A 655 21.57 -4.72 -25.09
CA GLU A 655 21.01 -3.41 -25.40
C GLU A 655 20.05 -3.49 -26.60
N LEU A 656 18.91 -2.82 -26.50
CA LEU A 656 17.93 -2.72 -27.58
C LEU A 656 18.35 -1.63 -28.53
N ALA A 657 18.37 -1.93 -29.83
CA ALA A 657 18.61 -0.92 -30.87
C ALA A 657 17.39 0.03 -30.95
N PRO A 658 17.63 1.34 -31.09
CA PRO A 658 16.54 2.33 -31.03
C PRO A 658 15.48 2.15 -32.13
N ASP A 659 15.91 1.73 -33.32
CA ASP A 659 15.09 1.63 -34.53
C ASP A 659 14.52 0.24 -34.81
N LYS A 660 14.79 -0.72 -33.93
CA LYS A 660 14.34 -2.11 -34.08
C LYS A 660 13.14 -2.39 -33.17
N LYS A 661 12.09 -2.93 -33.76
CA LYS A 661 10.96 -3.48 -33.02
C LYS A 661 11.29 -4.87 -32.46
N TYR A 662 11.01 -5.08 -31.17
CA TYR A 662 11.28 -6.33 -30.47
C TYR A 662 9.97 -6.93 -29.97
N SER A 663 9.84 -8.25 -30.07
CA SER A 663 8.75 -8.98 -29.43
C SER A 663 8.92 -9.10 -27.92
N ALA A 664 7.86 -9.43 -27.22
CA ALA A 664 7.90 -9.72 -25.78
C ALA A 664 8.95 -10.79 -25.44
N GLU A 665 9.07 -11.85 -26.23
CA GLU A 665 10.07 -12.90 -26.03
C GLU A 665 11.51 -12.37 -26.16
N GLU A 666 11.78 -11.54 -27.18
CA GLU A 666 13.10 -10.93 -27.38
C GLU A 666 13.47 -9.97 -26.22
N ILE A 667 12.49 -9.21 -25.73
CA ILE A 667 12.69 -8.30 -24.60
C ILE A 667 12.96 -9.10 -23.32
N PHE A 668 12.15 -10.10 -23.02
CA PHE A 668 12.30 -10.89 -21.79
C PHE A 668 13.51 -11.80 -21.81
N ASP A 669 13.95 -12.32 -22.97
CA ASP A 669 15.22 -13.04 -23.05
C ASP A 669 16.39 -12.15 -22.61
N ARG A 670 16.43 -10.89 -23.09
CA ARG A 670 17.45 -9.90 -22.72
C ARG A 670 17.39 -9.54 -21.25
N ILE A 671 16.18 -9.36 -20.70
CA ILE A 671 15.94 -9.09 -19.27
C ILE A 671 16.42 -10.28 -18.41
N CYS A 672 16.13 -11.52 -18.80
CA CYS A 672 16.61 -12.72 -18.11
C CYS A 672 18.14 -12.77 -18.07
N ARG A 673 18.79 -12.55 -19.20
CA ARG A 673 20.28 -12.55 -19.30
C ARG A 673 20.89 -11.45 -18.45
N ALA A 674 20.43 -10.23 -18.62
CA ALA A 674 20.95 -9.09 -17.85
C ALA A 674 20.66 -9.25 -16.35
N GLY A 675 19.46 -9.70 -15.98
CA GLY A 675 19.06 -9.91 -14.60
C GLY A 675 19.85 -11.01 -13.90
N THR A 676 20.01 -12.18 -14.52
CA THR A 676 20.82 -13.27 -13.95
C THR A 676 22.28 -12.89 -13.80
N ARG A 677 22.83 -12.17 -14.77
CA ARG A 677 24.18 -11.60 -14.68
C ARG A 677 24.30 -10.61 -13.51
N MET A 678 23.31 -9.74 -13.33
CA MET A 678 23.27 -8.78 -12.22
C MET A 678 23.20 -9.50 -10.86
N PHE A 679 22.27 -10.43 -10.66
CA PHE A 679 22.11 -11.15 -9.40
C PHE A 679 23.25 -12.09 -9.06
N SER A 680 23.89 -12.69 -10.07
CA SER A 680 25.05 -13.55 -9.89
C SER A 680 26.38 -12.80 -9.85
N LYS A 681 26.38 -11.45 -9.94
CA LYS A 681 27.60 -10.62 -10.07
C LYS A 681 28.46 -11.05 -11.25
N GLY A 682 27.85 -11.46 -12.36
CA GLY A 682 28.52 -11.86 -13.59
C GLY A 682 28.88 -13.33 -13.69
N ALA A 683 28.56 -14.16 -12.70
CA ALA A 683 28.92 -15.58 -12.69
C ALA A 683 28.12 -16.43 -13.70
N VAL A 684 26.87 -16.08 -13.96
CA VAL A 684 25.98 -16.78 -14.90
C VAL A 684 25.15 -15.81 -15.73
N GLU A 685 24.72 -16.28 -16.89
CA GLU A 685 23.86 -15.56 -17.80
C GLU A 685 22.87 -16.55 -18.46
N PHE A 686 21.64 -16.56 -17.98
CA PHE A 686 20.60 -17.47 -18.45
C PHE A 686 19.53 -16.70 -19.23
N GLY A 687 19.15 -17.24 -20.40
CA GLY A 687 18.12 -16.69 -21.25
C GLY A 687 16.71 -17.23 -20.94
N LEU A 688 15.73 -16.75 -21.71
CA LEU A 688 14.32 -17.07 -21.51
C LEU A 688 14.01 -18.58 -21.56
N ASP A 689 14.65 -19.33 -22.46
CA ASP A 689 14.42 -20.77 -22.59
C ASP A 689 14.81 -21.54 -21.33
N TRP A 690 15.87 -21.11 -20.66
CA TRP A 690 16.26 -21.67 -19.37
C TRP A 690 15.19 -21.42 -18.32
N PHE A 691 14.64 -20.19 -18.26
CA PHE A 691 13.56 -19.86 -17.35
C PHE A 691 12.28 -20.64 -17.64
N LYS A 692 11.95 -20.87 -18.93
CA LYS A 692 10.80 -21.68 -19.33
C LYS A 692 10.91 -23.13 -18.79
N GLN A 693 12.14 -23.65 -18.69
CA GLN A 693 12.37 -25.01 -18.17
C GLN A 693 12.37 -25.06 -16.64
N THR A 694 12.99 -24.09 -15.99
CA THR A 694 13.28 -24.14 -14.55
C THR A 694 12.25 -23.38 -13.70
N GLY A 695 11.55 -22.41 -14.26
CA GLY A 695 10.60 -21.55 -13.55
C GLY A 695 11.20 -20.30 -12.93
N GLY A 696 12.52 -20.24 -12.72
CA GLY A 696 13.15 -19.06 -12.13
C GLY A 696 14.61 -19.25 -11.77
N PHE A 697 15.26 -18.14 -11.43
CA PHE A 697 16.64 -18.07 -10.94
C PHE A 697 16.70 -17.37 -9.60
N PHE A 698 17.38 -17.96 -8.62
CA PHE A 698 17.61 -17.36 -7.32
C PHE A 698 19.08 -17.37 -6.96
N GLY A 699 19.55 -16.25 -6.44
CA GLY A 699 20.85 -16.12 -5.80
C GLY A 699 20.69 -15.79 -4.31
N PRO A 700 21.74 -15.99 -3.50
CA PRO A 700 21.72 -15.58 -2.11
C PRO A 700 21.49 -14.06 -2.03
N TYR A 701 20.61 -13.68 -1.15
CA TYR A 701 20.32 -12.28 -0.88
C TYR A 701 21.23 -11.78 0.26
N PRO A 702 22.05 -10.74 0.04
CA PRO A 702 22.94 -10.24 1.07
C PRO A 702 22.17 -9.41 2.10
N HIS A 703 21.25 -10.04 2.83
CA HIS A 703 20.31 -9.37 3.67
C HIS A 703 20.80 -9.04 5.06
N LYS A 704 21.96 -9.57 5.44
CA LYS A 704 22.21 -9.65 6.87
C LYS A 704 22.97 -8.46 7.41
N THR A 705 24.01 -8.00 6.74
CA THR A 705 24.89 -6.99 7.34
C THR A 705 25.79 -6.37 6.31
N GLY A 706 25.47 -5.19 5.89
CA GLY A 706 26.35 -4.44 5.00
C GLY A 706 25.63 -3.29 4.32
N PRO A 707 26.36 -2.34 3.74
CA PRO A 707 25.80 -1.33 2.88
C PRO A 707 25.25 -2.03 1.64
N GLY A 708 24.05 -2.54 1.76
CA GLY A 708 23.38 -3.22 0.67
C GLY A 708 22.87 -2.24 -0.34
N LEU A 709 22.67 -2.76 -1.53
CA LEU A 709 21.90 -2.12 -2.56
C LEU A 709 20.55 -1.69 -2.00
N VAL A 710 20.35 -0.43 -2.06
CA VAL A 710 19.15 0.39 -2.05
C VAL A 710 17.84 -0.14 -1.43
N SER A 711 17.48 -1.39 -1.40
CA SER A 711 16.18 -1.88 -0.93
C SER A 711 16.19 -3.05 0.00
N GLY A 712 17.29 -3.38 0.54
CA GLY A 712 17.35 -4.71 1.03
C GLY A 712 18.25 -4.99 2.19
N LEU A 713 18.44 -4.07 3.10
CA LEU A 713 19.00 -4.43 4.38
C LEU A 713 17.84 -4.85 5.26
N VAL A 714 17.87 -6.08 5.77
CA VAL A 714 16.87 -6.56 6.69
C VAL A 714 17.09 -5.92 8.05
N TYR A 715 18.33 -5.85 8.53
CA TYR A 715 18.62 -5.27 9.84
C TYR A 715 19.46 -3.99 9.69
N ASN A 716 18.73 -2.87 9.49
CA ASN A 716 19.36 -1.61 9.12
C ASN A 716 19.92 -0.78 10.27
N ARG A 717 19.62 -1.13 11.52
CA ARG A 717 19.97 -0.31 12.67
C ARG A 717 21.47 0.06 12.74
N PRO A 718 22.43 -0.85 12.50
CA PRO A 718 23.85 -0.50 12.52
C PRO A 718 24.25 0.54 11.49
N TRP A 719 23.49 0.64 10.42
CA TRP A 719 23.75 1.49 9.25
C TRP A 719 22.80 2.65 9.14
N TYR A 720 21.79 2.68 10.00
CA TYR A 720 20.66 3.58 10.00
C TYR A 720 20.28 4.01 8.59
N LEU A 721 19.51 3.17 7.93
CA LEU A 721 18.88 3.35 6.63
C LEU A 721 19.81 3.53 5.44
N TYR A 722 20.90 4.30 5.56
CA TYR A 722 21.89 4.51 4.51
C TYR A 722 23.22 4.98 5.08
N PRO A 723 24.34 4.57 4.48
CA PRO A 723 25.65 5.07 4.89
C PRO A 723 25.74 6.59 4.95
N HIS A 724 25.17 7.29 3.94
CA HIS A 724 25.20 8.75 3.91
C HIS A 724 24.38 9.43 5.00
N MET A 725 23.37 8.76 5.54
CA MET A 725 22.58 9.28 6.66
C MET A 725 23.38 9.13 7.96
N LYS A 726 24.07 8.02 8.14
CA LYS A 726 24.98 7.83 9.26
C LYS A 726 26.10 8.88 9.27
N GLU A 727 26.71 9.14 8.11
CA GLU A 727 27.74 10.17 7.97
C GLU A 727 27.23 11.57 8.30
N LYS A 728 25.95 11.85 8.04
CA LYS A 728 25.29 13.12 8.39
C LYS A 728 24.74 13.14 9.82
N GLY A 729 24.89 12.06 10.61
CA GLY A 729 24.33 11.97 11.96
C GLY A 729 22.82 11.98 12.03
N ILE A 730 22.11 11.52 10.98
CA ILE A 730 20.65 11.49 10.95
C ILE A 730 20.14 10.37 11.85
N ARG A 731 19.17 10.71 12.71
CA ARG A 731 18.54 9.83 13.67
C ARG A 731 17.10 9.47 13.25
N PHE A 732 16.50 8.47 13.88
CA PHE A 732 15.06 8.23 13.77
C PHE A 732 14.30 9.44 14.30
N GLU A 733 13.39 9.98 13.48
CA GLU A 733 12.63 11.18 13.84
C GLU A 733 11.36 10.81 14.60
N LEU A 734 11.55 10.11 15.70
CA LEU A 734 10.56 9.65 16.65
C LEU A 734 11.12 9.89 18.07
N PRO A 735 10.32 10.29 19.03
CA PRO A 735 8.85 10.38 19.06
C PRO A 735 8.23 11.72 18.65
N TYR A 736 9.00 12.78 18.42
CA TYR A 736 8.53 14.15 18.21
C TYR A 736 8.63 14.55 16.72
N GLU A 737 7.49 14.93 16.12
CA GLU A 737 7.34 15.09 14.69
C GLU A 737 7.44 16.58 14.25
N GLU A 738 8.61 17.21 14.48
CA GLU A 738 8.84 18.61 14.08
C GLU A 738 8.52 18.85 12.60
N ARG A 739 8.79 17.87 11.72
CA ARG A 739 8.52 18.01 10.28
C ARG A 739 7.04 18.09 9.96
N VAL A 740 6.20 17.37 10.67
CA VAL A 740 4.74 17.44 10.49
C VAL A 740 4.24 18.82 10.90
N LEU A 741 4.71 19.36 12.03
CA LEU A 741 4.42 20.71 12.48
C LEU A 741 4.83 21.74 11.43
N ARG A 742 6.03 21.62 10.84
CA ARG A 742 6.51 22.50 9.77
C ARG A 742 5.63 22.48 8.54
N ILE A 743 5.29 21.29 8.06
CA ILE A 743 4.42 21.10 6.90
C ILE A 743 3.06 21.75 7.15
N GLY A 744 2.50 21.59 8.35
CA GLY A 744 1.25 22.24 8.73
C GLY A 744 1.31 23.77 8.68
N GLN A 745 2.40 24.36 9.13
CA GLN A 745 2.57 25.84 9.08
C GLN A 745 2.76 26.34 7.64
N GLU A 746 3.55 25.63 6.82
CA GLU A 746 3.67 25.95 5.40
C GLU A 746 2.33 25.84 4.66
N LEU A 747 1.56 24.80 4.96
CA LEU A 747 0.25 24.60 4.38
C LEU A 747 -0.74 25.69 4.77
N LYS A 748 -0.74 26.16 6.03
CA LYS A 748 -1.55 27.31 6.46
C LYS A 748 -1.32 28.55 5.61
N VAL A 749 -0.06 28.85 5.27
CA VAL A 749 0.27 30.00 4.41
C VAL A 749 -0.36 29.81 3.03
N ARG A 750 -0.19 28.63 2.43
CA ARG A 750 -0.73 28.34 1.09
C ARG A 750 -2.25 28.33 1.04
N LEU A 751 -2.90 27.73 2.04
CA LEU A 751 -4.36 27.76 2.14
C LEU A 751 -4.89 29.19 2.18
N LYS A 752 -4.21 30.05 2.94
CA LYS A 752 -4.56 31.49 3.02
C LYS A 752 -4.32 32.23 1.70
N GLU A 753 -3.22 31.97 1.00
CA GLU A 753 -2.93 32.59 -0.31
C GLU A 753 -4.00 32.23 -1.36
N HIS A 754 -4.58 31.04 -1.28
CA HIS A 754 -5.65 30.59 -2.15
C HIS A 754 -7.06 30.83 -1.63
N ASN A 755 -7.22 31.48 -0.45
CA ASN A 755 -8.50 31.65 0.24
C ASN A 755 -9.26 30.33 0.48
N ILE A 756 -8.53 29.28 0.85
CA ILE A 756 -9.08 27.97 1.16
C ILE A 756 -9.28 27.84 2.66
N THR A 757 -10.50 27.49 3.08
CA THR A 757 -10.91 27.29 4.49
C THR A 757 -11.44 25.88 4.77
N TRP A 758 -11.77 25.11 3.75
CA TRP A 758 -12.34 23.76 3.89
C TRP A 758 -11.34 22.72 4.41
N TRP A 759 -10.05 23.06 4.55
CA TRP A 759 -9.01 22.23 5.16
C TRP A 759 -8.63 22.68 6.58
N ASP A 760 -9.34 23.66 7.16
CA ASP A 760 -8.98 24.27 8.45
C ASP A 760 -9.09 23.29 9.63
N GLU A 761 -9.93 22.27 9.56
CA GLU A 761 -9.99 21.24 10.59
C GLU A 761 -8.80 20.29 10.49
N GLN A 762 -8.45 19.84 9.31
CA GLN A 762 -7.34 18.93 9.07
C GLN A 762 -5.99 19.58 9.40
N ILE A 763 -5.87 20.90 9.20
CA ILE A 763 -4.62 21.59 9.50
C ILE A 763 -4.28 21.60 11.00
N LYS A 764 -5.25 21.38 11.87
CA LYS A 764 -5.03 21.27 13.32
C LYS A 764 -4.30 19.98 13.70
N GLU A 765 -4.36 18.97 12.84
CA GLU A 765 -3.75 17.66 13.06
C GLU A 765 -2.23 17.65 12.81
N TYR A 766 -1.72 18.67 12.13
CA TYR A 766 -0.28 18.78 11.85
C TYR A 766 0.48 19.22 13.10
N GLN A 767 0.51 18.32 14.09
CA GLN A 767 1.15 18.50 15.39
C GLN A 767 2.37 17.61 15.53
N ALA A 768 3.32 18.04 16.36
CA ALA A 768 4.51 17.25 16.67
C ALA A 768 4.22 16.04 17.59
N LEU A 769 3.17 16.11 18.38
CA LEU A 769 2.61 15.04 19.23
C LEU A 769 1.11 14.98 18.93
N PRO A 770 0.63 13.90 18.29
CA PRO A 770 -0.75 13.84 17.81
C PRO A 770 -1.75 13.62 18.95
N GLU A 771 -2.84 14.36 18.90
CA GLU A 771 -3.94 14.28 19.86
C GLU A 771 -4.86 13.09 19.58
N TRP A 772 -5.62 12.69 20.59
CA TRP A 772 -6.67 11.70 20.44
C TRP A 772 -7.97 12.32 19.92
N HIS A 773 -8.66 11.60 19.02
CA HIS A 773 -9.93 12.01 18.45
C HIS A 773 -11.04 10.97 18.65
N ASP A 774 -12.23 11.44 19.00
CA ASP A 774 -13.44 10.59 18.99
C ASP A 774 -14.01 10.50 17.57
N ILE A 775 -13.60 9.44 16.86
CA ILE A 775 -14.06 9.19 15.49
C ILE A 775 -15.57 9.00 15.40
N ALA A 776 -16.18 8.42 16.45
CA ALA A 776 -17.65 8.29 16.51
C ALA A 776 -18.33 9.64 16.54
N GLN A 777 -17.78 10.62 17.28
CA GLN A 777 -18.29 11.98 17.34
C GLN A 777 -18.14 12.67 15.97
N ILE A 778 -16.99 12.54 15.29
CA ILE A 778 -16.77 13.11 13.96
C ILE A 778 -17.83 12.60 12.96
N LEU A 779 -18.08 11.28 12.93
CA LEU A 779 -19.11 10.69 12.08
C LEU A 779 -20.53 11.17 12.45
N ASP A 780 -20.82 11.32 13.74
CA ASP A 780 -22.10 11.82 14.22
C ASP A 780 -22.33 13.28 13.81
N GLU A 781 -21.29 14.10 13.85
CA GLU A 781 -21.34 15.50 13.40
C GLU A 781 -21.56 15.59 11.89
N VAL A 782 -20.86 14.80 11.10
CA VAL A 782 -21.07 14.71 9.65
C VAL A 782 -22.51 14.29 9.35
N THR A 783 -23.04 13.31 10.08
CA THR A 783 -24.42 12.84 9.93
C THR A 783 -25.43 13.97 10.16
N ARG A 784 -25.25 14.77 11.21
CA ARG A 784 -26.14 15.91 11.51
C ARG A 784 -25.96 17.06 10.53
N LYS A 785 -24.73 17.51 10.34
CA LYS A 785 -24.44 18.75 9.60
C LYS A 785 -24.64 18.58 8.09
N ARG A 786 -24.21 17.47 7.54
CA ARG A 786 -24.24 17.25 6.08
C ARG A 786 -25.54 16.61 5.58
N TYR A 787 -26.08 15.66 6.35
CA TYR A 787 -27.27 14.90 5.94
C TYR A 787 -28.55 15.27 6.68
N GLY A 788 -28.50 16.10 7.72
CA GLY A 788 -29.66 16.50 8.51
C GLY A 788 -30.35 15.33 9.21
N LYS A 789 -29.61 14.23 9.48
CA LYS A 789 -30.13 12.99 10.07
C LYS A 789 -29.71 12.86 11.53
N ASP A 790 -30.50 12.11 12.34
CA ASP A 790 -30.10 11.80 13.72
C ASP A 790 -29.10 10.62 13.72
N PRO A 791 -27.89 10.77 14.25
CA PRO A 791 -26.93 9.67 14.37
C PRO A 791 -27.44 8.47 15.13
N LYS A 792 -28.40 8.63 16.03
CA LYS A 792 -29.02 7.54 16.80
C LYS A 792 -29.78 6.55 15.91
N ASP A 793 -30.18 6.96 14.73
CA ASP A 793 -30.78 6.09 13.74
C ASP A 793 -29.80 5.11 13.10
N TYR A 794 -28.50 5.35 13.26
CA TYR A 794 -27.40 4.57 12.67
C TYR A 794 -26.48 4.00 13.76
N PRO A 795 -26.99 3.08 14.61
CA PRO A 795 -26.29 2.66 15.82
C PRO A 795 -25.18 1.63 15.62
N LEU A 796 -25.05 1.06 14.41
CA LEU A 796 -24.11 -0.02 14.13
C LEU A 796 -22.91 0.47 13.34
N TRP A 797 -21.76 -0.09 13.64
CA TRP A 797 -20.58 0.06 12.83
C TRP A 797 -20.58 -0.93 11.66
N LEU A 798 -20.38 -0.44 10.47
CA LEU A 798 -20.07 -1.28 9.32
C LEU A 798 -18.55 -1.40 9.18
N VAL A 799 -18.05 -2.59 9.42
CA VAL A 799 -16.64 -2.93 9.27
C VAL A 799 -16.45 -3.78 8.02
N ASN A 800 -15.44 -3.50 7.27
CA ASN A 800 -15.11 -4.28 6.08
C ASN A 800 -13.97 -5.27 6.34
N THR A 801 -13.97 -6.37 5.60
CA THR A 801 -12.92 -7.39 5.68
C THR A 801 -12.54 -7.90 4.29
N ARG A 802 -11.46 -8.67 4.24
CA ARG A 802 -11.03 -9.39 3.04
C ARG A 802 -11.48 -10.83 3.08
N SER A 803 -11.68 -11.40 1.88
CA SER A 803 -11.95 -12.83 1.72
C SER A 803 -10.65 -13.62 1.59
N MET A 804 -10.65 -14.84 2.10
CA MET A 804 -9.58 -15.82 1.86
C MET A 804 -9.67 -16.44 0.46
N GLN A 805 -10.87 -16.57 -0.07
CA GLN A 805 -11.17 -17.24 -1.34
C GLN A 805 -11.05 -16.30 -2.53
N TYR A 806 -11.38 -15.04 -2.35
CA TYR A 806 -11.29 -14.06 -3.41
C TYR A 806 -9.99 -13.25 -3.33
N ALA A 807 -9.36 -13.03 -4.48
CA ALA A 807 -8.30 -12.06 -4.63
C ALA A 807 -8.91 -10.78 -5.21
N TRP A 808 -9.00 -9.73 -4.40
CA TRP A 808 -9.62 -8.46 -4.81
C TRP A 808 -11.05 -8.68 -5.36
N GLY A 809 -11.55 -7.78 -6.21
CA GLY A 809 -12.84 -7.94 -6.87
C GLY A 809 -12.86 -8.85 -8.10
N ALA A 810 -11.72 -9.18 -8.67
CA ALA A 810 -11.62 -9.85 -9.96
C ALA A 810 -12.09 -11.31 -9.94
N ASN A 811 -11.86 -12.01 -8.86
CA ASN A 811 -12.16 -13.44 -8.77
C ASN A 811 -13.62 -13.75 -8.40
N THR A 812 -14.46 -12.75 -8.18
CA THR A 812 -15.90 -12.94 -7.96
C THR A 812 -16.60 -13.53 -9.19
N ALA A 813 -16.03 -13.35 -10.37
CA ALA A 813 -16.52 -13.97 -11.60
C ALA A 813 -16.12 -15.46 -11.78
N VAL A 814 -15.44 -16.07 -10.81
CA VAL A 814 -14.94 -17.45 -10.88
C VAL A 814 -15.82 -18.36 -10.04
N PRO A 815 -16.67 -19.23 -10.66
CA PRO A 815 -17.65 -20.06 -9.94
C PRO A 815 -17.04 -20.94 -8.86
N LEU A 816 -15.90 -21.62 -9.13
CA LEU A 816 -15.20 -22.47 -8.16
C LEU A 816 -14.83 -21.72 -6.88
N LEU A 817 -14.32 -20.50 -7.02
CA LEU A 817 -13.93 -19.68 -5.86
C LEU A 817 -15.16 -19.18 -5.11
N HIS A 818 -16.26 -18.92 -5.81
CA HIS A 818 -17.52 -18.56 -5.18
C HIS A 818 -18.10 -19.71 -4.38
N GLU A 819 -18.09 -20.92 -4.93
CA GLU A 819 -18.51 -22.14 -4.22
C GLU A 819 -17.69 -22.32 -2.94
N ALA A 820 -16.37 -22.28 -3.04
CA ALA A 820 -15.48 -22.34 -1.87
C ALA A 820 -15.70 -21.18 -0.87
N ALA A 821 -16.06 -19.99 -1.32
CA ALA A 821 -16.38 -18.86 -0.44
C ALA A 821 -17.73 -19.03 0.25
N SER A 822 -18.71 -19.64 -0.43
CA SER A 822 -20.05 -19.87 0.09
C SER A 822 -20.08 -20.94 1.18
N ASP A 823 -19.15 -21.90 1.15
CA ASP A 823 -18.98 -22.91 2.19
C ASP A 823 -18.36 -22.32 3.48
N VAL A 824 -17.77 -21.15 3.42
CA VAL A 824 -17.23 -20.44 4.59
C VAL A 824 -18.28 -19.43 5.08
N MET A 825 -18.82 -19.67 6.25
CA MET A 825 -19.88 -18.86 6.83
C MET A 825 -19.55 -17.36 6.82
N GLY A 826 -20.41 -16.57 6.20
CA GLY A 826 -20.36 -15.12 6.22
C GLY A 826 -19.43 -14.45 5.20
N HIS A 827 -18.76 -15.21 4.34
CA HIS A 827 -17.80 -14.64 3.40
C HIS A 827 -18.42 -13.75 2.31
N THR A 828 -19.65 -14.06 1.89
CA THR A 828 -20.38 -13.32 0.84
C THR A 828 -21.59 -12.57 1.36
N GLY A 829 -21.90 -12.66 2.66
CA GLY A 829 -23.05 -12.07 3.30
C GLY A 829 -22.72 -10.91 4.24
N VAL A 830 -23.76 -10.45 4.93
CA VAL A 830 -23.71 -9.46 5.99
C VAL A 830 -23.69 -10.18 7.32
N GLN A 831 -22.54 -10.21 7.98
CA GLN A 831 -22.39 -10.91 9.25
C GLN A 831 -22.91 -10.05 10.39
N ILE A 832 -23.76 -10.61 11.22
CA ILE A 832 -24.48 -9.92 12.29
C ILE A 832 -24.39 -10.76 13.56
N ASN A 833 -24.16 -10.11 14.70
CA ASN A 833 -24.23 -10.79 15.98
C ASN A 833 -25.68 -11.31 16.23
N THR A 834 -25.81 -12.53 16.73
CA THR A 834 -27.11 -13.19 16.98
C THR A 834 -28.00 -12.38 17.91
N LYS A 835 -27.45 -11.72 18.93
CA LYS A 835 -28.21 -10.83 19.84
C LYS A 835 -28.80 -9.64 19.10
N THR A 836 -28.02 -9.02 18.23
CA THR A 836 -28.45 -7.88 17.39
C THR A 836 -29.50 -8.31 16.39
N ALA A 837 -29.30 -9.42 15.71
CA ALA A 837 -30.27 -9.97 14.78
C ALA A 837 -31.57 -10.31 15.43
N THR A 838 -31.56 -10.97 16.63
CA THR A 838 -32.76 -11.30 17.42
C THR A 838 -33.51 -10.02 17.78
N LYS A 839 -32.81 -8.97 18.26
CA LYS A 839 -33.42 -7.69 18.61
C LYS A 839 -34.16 -7.03 17.43
N LEU A 840 -33.60 -7.18 16.22
CA LEU A 840 -34.12 -6.60 14.98
C LEU A 840 -35.11 -7.53 14.24
N GLY A 841 -35.34 -8.74 14.74
CA GLY A 841 -36.23 -9.74 14.12
C GLY A 841 -35.65 -10.30 12.79
N ILE A 842 -34.31 -10.24 12.62
CA ILE A 842 -33.60 -10.74 11.45
C ILE A 842 -33.22 -12.20 11.70
N LYS A 843 -33.43 -13.04 10.68
CA LYS A 843 -33.05 -14.46 10.67
C LYS A 843 -31.88 -14.69 9.74
N ASP A 844 -31.18 -15.79 9.93
CA ASP A 844 -30.14 -16.24 9.01
C ASP A 844 -30.70 -16.42 7.60
N GLY A 845 -29.98 -15.91 6.59
CA GLY A 845 -30.40 -15.92 5.20
C GLY A 845 -31.41 -14.86 4.77
N ASP A 846 -31.95 -14.06 5.69
CA ASP A 846 -32.86 -12.95 5.31
C ASP A 846 -32.15 -11.94 4.40
N GLU A 847 -32.83 -11.46 3.36
CA GLU A 847 -32.39 -10.28 2.63
C GLU A 847 -32.63 -9.03 3.50
N ILE A 848 -31.60 -8.21 3.68
CA ILE A 848 -31.64 -7.02 4.51
C ILE A 848 -31.05 -5.82 3.79
N TRP A 849 -31.56 -4.64 4.13
CA TRP A 849 -30.94 -3.38 3.76
C TRP A 849 -29.87 -3.00 4.78
N ILE A 850 -28.78 -2.42 4.24
CA ILE A 850 -27.73 -1.72 5.00
C ILE A 850 -27.80 -0.27 4.55
N GLU A 851 -28.09 0.64 5.45
CA GLU A 851 -28.25 2.05 5.15
C GLU A 851 -27.33 2.90 6.01
N SER A 852 -26.49 3.71 5.35
CA SER A 852 -25.73 4.80 5.99
C SER A 852 -26.53 6.11 5.90
N PRO A 853 -26.11 7.18 6.56
CA PRO A 853 -26.71 8.51 6.35
C PRO A 853 -26.72 8.96 4.89
N TYR A 854 -25.79 8.45 4.07
CA TYR A 854 -25.60 8.80 2.68
C TYR A 854 -26.49 7.99 1.73
N ALA A 855 -26.39 6.67 1.75
CA ALA A 855 -27.06 5.78 0.80
C ALA A 855 -27.32 4.40 1.40
N LYS A 856 -27.85 3.47 0.61
CA LYS A 856 -28.15 2.11 1.04
C LYS A 856 -27.75 1.06 0.00
N THR A 857 -27.43 -0.12 0.49
CA THR A 857 -27.19 -1.34 -0.29
C THR A 857 -27.90 -2.51 0.38
N LYS A 858 -27.92 -3.68 -0.23
CA LYS A 858 -28.54 -4.86 0.38
C LYS A 858 -27.65 -6.10 0.27
N GLY A 859 -27.92 -7.06 1.16
CA GLY A 859 -27.24 -8.35 1.17
C GLY A 859 -27.99 -9.37 2.03
N LYS A 860 -27.49 -10.58 2.09
CA LYS A 860 -28.06 -11.66 2.92
C LYS A 860 -27.45 -11.64 4.31
N ALA A 861 -28.27 -11.71 5.34
CA ALA A 861 -27.84 -11.81 6.72
C ALA A 861 -27.18 -13.16 7.01
N VAL A 862 -26.07 -13.13 7.74
CA VAL A 862 -25.38 -14.32 8.27
C VAL A 862 -25.16 -14.12 9.77
N LEU A 863 -25.73 -15.00 10.59
CA LEU A 863 -25.69 -14.87 12.04
C LEU A 863 -24.41 -15.50 12.62
N ARG A 864 -23.71 -14.73 13.47
CA ARG A 864 -22.46 -15.17 14.12
C ARG A 864 -22.36 -14.69 15.58
N GLU A 865 -21.74 -15.54 16.42
CA GLU A 865 -21.40 -15.14 17.79
C GLU A 865 -20.06 -14.41 17.89
N GLY A 866 -19.08 -14.76 17.04
CA GLY A 866 -17.73 -14.19 17.04
C GLY A 866 -17.65 -12.80 16.40
N ILE A 867 -18.62 -11.92 16.69
CA ILE A 867 -18.64 -10.52 16.26
C ILE A 867 -19.29 -9.67 17.37
N ARG A 868 -18.80 -8.46 17.57
CA ARG A 868 -19.41 -7.53 18.55
C ARG A 868 -20.87 -7.23 18.21
N PRO A 869 -21.75 -7.05 19.22
CA PRO A 869 -23.17 -6.74 18.96
C PRO A 869 -23.44 -5.38 18.31
N ASP A 870 -22.52 -4.44 18.42
CA ASP A 870 -22.57 -3.10 17.82
C ASP A 870 -21.92 -3.03 16.42
N VAL A 871 -21.56 -4.19 15.83
CA VAL A 871 -20.84 -4.29 14.55
C VAL A 871 -21.61 -5.18 13.58
N ILE A 872 -21.62 -4.78 12.32
CA ILE A 872 -21.86 -5.66 11.17
C ILE A 872 -20.61 -5.73 10.30
N LEU A 873 -20.40 -6.86 9.67
CA LEU A 873 -19.22 -7.12 8.86
C LEU A 873 -19.63 -7.55 7.46
N THR A 874 -18.95 -6.98 6.46
CA THR A 874 -19.07 -7.43 5.06
C THR A 874 -17.71 -7.51 4.41
N THR A 875 -17.60 -8.22 3.29
CA THR A 875 -16.41 -8.20 2.44
C THR A 875 -16.41 -6.98 1.53
N GLN A 876 -15.25 -6.35 1.35
CA GLN A 876 -15.09 -5.18 0.50
C GLN A 876 -14.75 -5.52 -0.96
N MET A 877 -14.95 -4.56 -1.87
CA MET A 877 -14.66 -4.63 -3.32
C MET A 877 -15.56 -5.58 -4.10
N TYR A 878 -16.78 -5.80 -3.60
CA TYR A 878 -17.78 -6.64 -4.24
C TYR A 878 -19.08 -5.87 -4.47
N GLY A 879 -20.09 -6.56 -4.96
CA GLY A 879 -21.36 -5.96 -5.34
C GLY A 879 -21.37 -5.51 -6.80
N GLN A 880 -20.67 -6.27 -7.65
CA GLN A 880 -20.69 -6.10 -9.08
C GLN A 880 -22.11 -6.21 -9.63
N PHE A 881 -22.46 -5.37 -10.61
CA PHE A 881 -23.79 -5.32 -11.21
C PHE A 881 -23.78 -5.40 -12.75
N LYS A 882 -22.61 -5.39 -13.39
CA LYS A 882 -22.40 -5.64 -14.82
C LYS A 882 -21.59 -6.90 -15.10
N MET A 883 -20.66 -7.24 -14.22
CA MET A 883 -19.78 -8.39 -14.41
C MET A 883 -20.59 -9.68 -14.46
N PRO A 884 -20.54 -10.45 -15.56
CA PRO A 884 -21.27 -11.72 -15.67
C PRO A 884 -20.95 -12.69 -14.53
N PHE A 885 -21.92 -13.46 -14.11
CA PHE A 885 -21.92 -14.33 -12.93
C PHE A 885 -21.91 -13.51 -11.61
N ALA A 886 -20.94 -12.61 -11.41
CA ALA A 886 -20.79 -11.86 -10.16
C ALA A 886 -22.00 -10.97 -9.86
N LYS A 887 -22.65 -10.38 -10.87
CA LYS A 887 -23.85 -9.54 -10.73
C LYS A 887 -25.05 -10.26 -10.10
N ASP A 888 -25.09 -11.58 -10.18
CA ASP A 888 -26.20 -12.42 -9.72
C ASP A 888 -25.97 -12.96 -8.28
N LEU A 889 -24.83 -12.62 -7.65
CA LEU A 889 -24.46 -13.12 -6.33
C LEU A 889 -25.07 -12.36 -5.15
N ASN A 890 -25.68 -11.19 -5.39
CA ASN A 890 -26.27 -10.33 -4.37
C ASN A 890 -25.33 -9.98 -3.20
N ILE A 891 -24.06 -9.79 -3.48
CA ILE A 891 -23.07 -9.32 -2.50
C ILE A 891 -23.19 -7.80 -2.37
N PRO A 892 -23.23 -7.23 -1.15
CA PRO A 892 -23.40 -5.78 -0.98
C PRO A 892 -22.19 -4.98 -1.50
N ASN A 893 -22.45 -3.86 -2.15
CA ASN A 893 -21.42 -2.88 -2.50
C ASN A 893 -21.27 -1.85 -1.39
N LEU A 894 -20.18 -1.93 -0.63
CA LEU A 894 -19.90 -0.99 0.47
C LEU A 894 -19.58 0.42 -0.03
N ASN A 895 -18.91 0.54 -1.17
CA ASN A 895 -18.51 1.84 -1.68
C ASN A 895 -19.70 2.68 -2.19
N GLN A 896 -20.84 2.05 -2.38
CA GLN A 896 -22.10 2.75 -2.64
C GLN A 896 -22.60 3.54 -1.43
N ILE A 897 -22.28 3.10 -0.21
CA ILE A 897 -22.77 3.70 1.03
C ILE A 897 -21.68 4.42 1.84
N ALA A 898 -20.46 4.44 1.34
CA ALA A 898 -19.33 5.17 1.91
C ALA A 898 -19.03 6.43 1.06
N PRO A 899 -19.36 7.63 1.54
CA PRO A 899 -19.15 8.85 0.78
C PRO A 899 -17.69 9.31 0.83
N ALA A 900 -17.21 9.90 -0.26
CA ALA A 900 -15.94 10.63 -0.30
C ALA A 900 -16.14 12.05 0.23
N LEU A 901 -15.68 12.32 1.45
CA LEU A 901 -15.88 13.61 2.13
C LEU A 901 -14.60 14.17 2.69
N ILE A 902 -14.45 15.49 2.59
CA ILE A 902 -13.33 16.22 3.20
C ILE A 902 -13.34 16.03 4.72
N GLU A 903 -14.51 16.08 5.33
CA GLU A 903 -14.70 15.94 6.79
C GLU A 903 -14.28 14.55 7.32
N LEU A 904 -14.16 13.55 6.47
CA LEU A 904 -13.70 12.18 6.81
C LEU A 904 -12.25 11.92 6.38
N THR A 905 -11.58 12.93 5.83
CA THR A 905 -10.22 12.83 5.30
C THR A 905 -9.24 13.45 6.30
N ASP A 906 -8.19 12.74 6.65
CA ASP A 906 -7.16 13.17 7.57
C ASP A 906 -6.05 13.99 6.89
N GLU A 907 -5.05 14.38 7.67
CA GLU A 907 -3.87 15.11 7.22
C GLU A 907 -3.02 14.35 6.20
N SER A 908 -3.09 13.03 6.15
CA SER A 908 -2.39 12.20 5.14
C SER A 908 -3.12 12.15 3.80
N GLY A 909 -4.33 12.70 3.72
CA GLY A 909 -5.21 12.57 2.56
C GLY A 909 -5.96 11.24 2.51
N GLY A 910 -5.87 10.43 3.56
CA GLY A 910 -6.64 9.21 3.74
C GLY A 910 -8.06 9.50 4.22
N SER A 911 -9.04 8.70 3.79
CA SER A 911 -10.44 8.84 4.23
C SER A 911 -10.90 7.60 4.97
N LYS A 912 -11.81 7.78 5.92
CA LYS A 912 -12.42 6.68 6.65
C LYS A 912 -13.21 5.77 5.73
N ASP A 913 -13.00 4.49 5.88
CA ASP A 913 -13.77 3.44 5.18
C ASP A 913 -14.77 2.70 6.08
N HIS A 914 -14.79 3.00 7.38
CA HIS A 914 -15.85 2.58 8.29
C HIS A 914 -16.93 3.65 8.35
N VAL A 915 -18.17 3.22 8.31
CA VAL A 915 -19.35 4.08 8.39
C VAL A 915 -20.33 3.55 9.45
N LYS A 916 -21.16 4.45 9.99
CA LYS A 916 -22.28 4.06 10.83
C LYS A 916 -23.51 3.76 9.99
N VAL A 917 -24.24 2.71 10.35
CA VAL A 917 -25.37 2.21 9.57
C VAL A 917 -26.53 1.75 10.47
N ARG A 918 -27.68 1.60 9.82
CA ARG A 918 -28.80 0.80 10.31
C ARG A 918 -29.05 -0.37 9.36
N ILE A 919 -29.64 -1.44 9.90
CA ILE A 919 -30.05 -2.59 9.11
C ILE A 919 -31.51 -2.91 9.37
N TYR A 920 -32.22 -3.36 8.35
CA TYR A 920 -33.62 -3.73 8.41
C TYR A 920 -34.01 -4.63 7.22
N LYS A 921 -35.18 -5.34 7.35
CA LYS A 921 -35.77 -6.13 6.26
C LYS A 921 -36.38 -5.26 5.18
#